data_8903d5136c3c83088caf6d5f87f8b2fe
#
_entry.id   8903d5136c3c83088caf6d5f87f8b2fe
#
_cell.length_a   1.000
_cell.length_b   1.000
_cell.length_c   1.000
_cell.angle_alpha   90.00
_cell.angle_beta   90.00
_cell.angle_gamma   90.00
#
_symmetry.space_group_name_H-M   'P 1'
#
loop_
_entity.id
_entity.type
_entity.pdbx_description
1 polymer ?
#
loop_
_entity_poly.entity_id
_entity_poly.type
_entity_poly.pdbx_seq_one_letter_code
_entity_poly.pdbx_strand_id
1 'polypeptide(L)'
;MQYTDLTEENDYNYITENIVSLLWWKNSYGKEKWLKYIIRQISKNIYGIEEDILWESIPEILKDKKIYKKTIEYLCESNLIKKLYDDRFVIVYKSVKEEVYNYLTENEANIFLNRISGKTLEEIGDTLEITRERVRQIEAKGLKKLSFGKFKEDFFKDIYLKYDVNKEAFLVALREEETYNYLSLRYRNELNQVKNVRKSLQELLEDEEIPAIIRRAFEKFVYKDYITFDKERIFVGRASFTNYIIKHFANDGMSYIEFKEMYDMFLTELGYEKEESLKIVDRSYENRIRDDMNVLWKLKKKFRYYNILGYDFSDFLETLNLSQYKNEEYSSLKFFKMYPDLMKMYDIRDEYELHNLLKKICTVDKYPEIKFGRMPSIEFGKADREQQVKELLSLLSPISKQDFINEYKDFYGVDSKTFAANYLSYIDEYNCSGIYDIKFEEYDDSIFLELKDILSEELYAVQEVKEKIGKTFPNYKKEFLNPILLKKLGYKISGGYIVKSQYDSASSYFYQFLQKNEIVKLDDISSKIKSLPMFTSQIYRLKYVYEIIEFSPNKFVNFSKLKKLGITKEDLKQYCSDVLEFIGKDKYFTTFSLKKNGFYHELDELGFDDYFYTSILIEDKNRISYRRIGKNKLMYSNKEQILKIF
;
A
#
# COMPACT_ATOMS: atom_id res chain seq x y z
N MET A 1 10.45 21.73 -4.38
CA MET A 1 11.78 22.23 -4.78
C MET A 1 11.89 22.08 -6.28
N GLN A 2 12.08 23.15 -7.05
CA GLN A 2 12.26 23.06 -8.50
C GLN A 2 13.72 22.74 -8.79
N TYR A 3 13.98 21.68 -9.54
CA TYR A 3 15.34 21.19 -9.86
C TYR A 3 15.99 21.95 -11.05
N THR A 4 15.30 22.91 -11.62
CA THR A 4 15.73 23.66 -12.80
C THR A 4 16.49 24.92 -12.38
N ASP A 5 17.63 25.17 -12.94
CA ASP A 5 18.44 26.39 -12.97
C ASP A 5 19.73 26.44 -12.15
N LEU A 6 20.52 25.37 -12.16
CA LEU A 6 21.87 25.47 -11.61
C LEU A 6 22.90 24.93 -12.64
N THR A 7 23.73 25.79 -13.16
CA THR A 7 24.96 25.36 -13.85
C THR A 7 25.96 24.90 -12.78
N GLU A 8 26.65 23.77 -13.00
CA GLU A 8 27.61 23.17 -12.06
C GLU A 8 28.62 24.15 -11.49
N GLU A 9 29.09 25.03 -12.33
CA GLU A 9 30.14 26.00 -12.02
C GLU A 9 29.70 27.09 -11.01
N ASN A 10 28.47 27.55 -11.11
CA ASN A 10 27.93 28.57 -10.20
C ASN A 10 27.66 28.03 -8.78
N ASP A 11 27.28 26.75 -8.66
CA ASP A 11 27.04 26.15 -7.36
C ASP A 11 28.33 25.84 -6.63
N TYR A 12 29.30 25.33 -7.33
CA TYR A 12 30.63 25.06 -6.78
C TYR A 12 31.29 26.35 -6.25
N ASN A 13 31.30 27.41 -7.06
CA ASN A 13 31.86 28.69 -6.67
C ASN A 13 31.13 29.31 -5.48
N TYR A 14 29.80 29.31 -5.48
CA TYR A 14 29.02 29.80 -4.33
C TYR A 14 29.35 29.03 -3.06
N ILE A 15 29.41 27.70 -3.13
CA ILE A 15 29.69 26.84 -1.99
C ILE A 15 31.12 27.08 -1.47
N THR A 16 32.10 27.17 -2.34
CA THR A 16 33.50 27.43 -1.97
C THR A 16 33.74 28.82 -1.37
N GLU A 17 33.05 29.85 -1.87
CA GLU A 17 33.16 31.22 -1.35
C GLU A 17 32.48 31.45 -0.01
N ASN A 18 31.44 30.68 0.32
CA ASN A 18 30.58 30.89 1.52
C ASN A 18 30.84 29.93 2.68
N ILE A 19 31.81 29.02 2.56
CA ILE A 19 32.11 27.98 3.56
C ILE A 19 32.95 28.47 4.75
N VAL A 20 33.39 29.68 4.79
CA VAL A 20 34.25 30.20 5.84
C VAL A 20 33.63 30.17 7.26
N SER A 21 32.37 29.78 7.40
CA SER A 21 31.76 29.58 8.71
C SER A 21 30.73 28.42 8.71
N LEU A 22 30.81 27.57 9.73
CA LEU A 22 29.81 26.57 10.14
C LEU A 22 28.37 27.15 10.28
N LEU A 23 28.19 28.43 10.04
CA LEU A 23 26.93 29.18 10.06
C LEU A 23 26.13 29.06 8.74
N TRP A 24 26.75 28.60 7.65
CA TRP A 24 26.05 28.49 6.37
C TRP A 24 24.84 27.55 6.41
N TRP A 25 24.87 26.49 7.24
CA TRP A 25 23.74 25.59 7.47
C TRP A 25 22.52 26.30 8.07
N LYS A 26 22.75 27.36 8.81
CA LYS A 26 21.68 28.21 9.36
C LYS A 26 21.11 29.20 8.34
N ASN A 27 21.82 29.44 7.24
CA ASN A 27 21.39 30.27 6.15
C ASN A 27 20.53 29.43 5.19
N SER A 28 19.27 29.79 5.00
CA SER A 28 18.34 29.05 4.14
C SER A 28 18.81 28.88 2.70
N TYR A 29 19.47 29.90 2.16
CA TYR A 29 19.99 29.88 0.79
C TYR A 29 21.22 28.95 0.64
N GLY A 30 22.16 29.03 1.54
CA GLY A 30 23.32 28.13 1.55
C GLY A 30 22.94 26.67 1.76
N LYS A 31 22.00 26.42 2.68
CA LYS A 31 21.45 25.09 2.92
C LYS A 31 20.79 24.52 1.66
N GLU A 32 20.01 25.32 0.96
CA GLU A 32 19.33 24.90 -0.28
C GLU A 32 20.34 24.50 -1.37
N LYS A 33 21.38 25.31 -1.57
CA LYS A 33 22.45 25.04 -2.56
C LYS A 33 23.20 23.75 -2.23
N TRP A 34 23.54 23.52 -0.96
CA TRP A 34 24.18 22.29 -0.53
C TRP A 34 23.32 21.06 -0.73
N LEU A 35 22.04 21.13 -0.36
CA LEU A 35 21.10 20.03 -0.59
C LEU A 35 20.99 19.67 -2.07
N LYS A 36 20.90 20.68 -2.94
CA LYS A 36 20.90 20.50 -4.39
C LYS A 36 22.19 19.85 -4.89
N TYR A 37 23.35 20.28 -4.36
CA TYR A 37 24.63 19.68 -4.71
C TYR A 37 24.67 18.18 -4.38
N ILE A 38 24.33 17.80 -3.16
CA ILE A 38 24.31 16.38 -2.74
C ILE A 38 23.31 15.57 -3.58
N ILE A 39 22.10 16.07 -3.77
CA ILE A 39 21.08 15.43 -4.62
C ILE A 39 21.64 15.19 -6.03
N ARG A 40 22.35 16.18 -6.59
CA ARG A 40 22.96 16.07 -7.92
C ARG A 40 24.04 15.00 -7.99
N GLN A 41 24.89 14.88 -6.95
CA GLN A 41 25.87 13.79 -6.91
C GLN A 41 25.19 12.43 -6.89
N ILE A 42 24.13 12.27 -6.11
CA ILE A 42 23.36 11.03 -6.06
C ILE A 42 22.64 10.75 -7.39
N SER A 43 22.10 11.78 -8.06
CA SER A 43 21.36 11.63 -9.32
C SER A 43 22.24 11.20 -10.51
N LYS A 44 23.55 11.36 -10.43
CA LYS A 44 24.49 10.87 -11.45
C LYS A 44 24.45 9.35 -11.63
N ASN A 45 23.96 8.62 -10.61
CA ASN A 45 23.80 7.18 -10.68
C ASN A 45 22.37 6.76 -10.28
N ILE A 46 21.57 6.45 -11.25
CA ILE A 46 20.16 6.05 -11.05
C ILE A 46 19.98 4.79 -10.19
N TYR A 47 20.98 3.91 -10.14
CA TYR A 47 20.97 2.71 -9.31
C TYR A 47 21.58 2.91 -7.92
N GLY A 48 21.87 4.15 -7.59
CA GLY A 48 22.40 4.55 -6.31
C GLY A 48 23.90 4.65 -6.26
N ILE A 49 24.36 5.45 -5.32
CA ILE A 49 25.77 5.69 -5.02
C ILE A 49 26.07 5.16 -3.62
N GLU A 50 27.17 4.43 -3.47
CA GLU A 50 27.63 3.98 -2.16
C GLU A 50 28.00 5.18 -1.27
N GLU A 51 27.78 5.06 0.03
CA GLU A 51 27.99 6.15 0.96
C GLU A 51 29.45 6.65 0.94
N ASP A 52 30.41 5.73 0.84
CA ASP A 52 31.83 6.08 0.76
C ASP A 52 32.17 6.83 -0.54
N ILE A 53 31.61 6.41 -1.68
CA ILE A 53 31.81 7.07 -2.96
C ILE A 53 31.16 8.46 -2.95
N LEU A 54 29.95 8.57 -2.38
CA LEU A 54 29.29 9.86 -2.21
C LEU A 54 30.12 10.80 -1.34
N TRP A 55 30.66 10.31 -0.23
CA TRP A 55 31.54 11.08 0.65
C TRP A 55 32.82 11.54 -0.06
N GLU A 56 33.46 10.65 -0.82
CA GLU A 56 34.66 11.00 -1.61
C GLU A 56 34.37 11.98 -2.76
N SER A 57 33.16 12.01 -3.28
CA SER A 57 32.75 12.97 -4.32
C SER A 57 32.66 14.42 -3.80
N ILE A 58 32.68 14.60 -2.48
CA ILE A 58 32.61 15.93 -1.86
C ILE A 58 34.02 16.55 -1.84
N PRO A 59 34.19 17.78 -2.34
CA PRO A 59 35.45 18.48 -2.26
C PRO A 59 35.98 18.57 -0.82
N GLU A 60 37.28 18.39 -0.60
CA GLU A 60 37.92 18.38 0.74
C GLU A 60 37.54 19.57 1.61
N ILE A 61 37.47 20.77 1.01
CA ILE A 61 37.09 22.00 1.72
C ILE A 61 35.66 21.98 2.27
N LEU A 62 34.79 21.06 1.79
CA LEU A 62 33.40 20.90 2.17
C LEU A 62 33.15 19.68 3.05
N LYS A 63 34.20 18.87 3.31
CA LYS A 63 34.09 17.64 4.09
C LYS A 63 33.91 17.93 5.57
N ASP A 64 32.67 18.01 6.03
CA ASP A 64 32.28 18.02 7.45
C ASP A 64 31.32 16.88 7.75
N LYS A 65 31.78 15.87 8.51
CA LYS A 65 30.98 14.67 8.84
C LYS A 65 29.66 15.00 9.55
N LYS A 66 29.63 16.06 10.38
CA LYS A 66 28.38 16.41 11.10
C LYS A 66 27.34 17.03 10.17
N ILE A 67 27.80 17.90 9.27
CA ILE A 67 26.93 18.52 8.26
C ILE A 67 26.47 17.48 7.26
N TYR A 68 27.37 16.61 6.80
CA TYR A 68 27.03 15.50 5.90
C TYR A 68 25.93 14.61 6.51
N LYS A 69 26.13 14.11 7.73
CA LYS A 69 25.17 13.26 8.40
C LYS A 69 23.80 13.93 8.53
N LYS A 70 23.75 15.18 9.00
CA LYS A 70 22.51 15.96 9.08
C LYS A 70 21.85 16.16 7.71
N THR A 71 22.66 16.30 6.65
CA THR A 71 22.14 16.44 5.30
C THR A 71 21.47 15.16 4.83
N ILE A 72 22.14 14.03 4.99
CA ILE A 72 21.58 12.73 4.61
C ILE A 72 20.30 12.42 5.41
N GLU A 73 20.34 12.62 6.74
CA GLU A 73 19.14 12.46 7.60
C GLU A 73 17.98 13.33 7.08
N TYR A 74 18.23 14.62 6.84
CA TYR A 74 17.20 15.53 6.33
C TYR A 74 16.66 15.12 4.96
N LEU A 75 17.52 14.69 4.03
CA LEU A 75 17.10 14.26 2.70
C LEU A 75 16.29 12.96 2.75
N CYS A 76 16.63 12.04 3.65
CA CYS A 76 15.84 10.82 3.89
C CYS A 76 14.48 11.13 4.54
N GLU A 77 14.46 11.94 5.61
CA GLU A 77 13.22 12.36 6.28
C GLU A 77 12.28 13.13 5.35
N SER A 78 12.84 13.92 4.44
CA SER A 78 12.08 14.67 3.42
C SER A 78 11.67 13.79 2.22
N ASN A 79 11.96 12.49 2.24
CA ASN A 79 11.69 11.54 1.16
C ASN A 79 12.24 11.98 -0.21
N LEU A 80 13.38 12.65 -0.22
CA LEU A 80 14.08 13.08 -1.44
C LEU A 80 15.11 12.05 -1.90
N ILE A 81 15.70 11.33 -0.94
CA ILE A 81 16.59 10.19 -1.18
C ILE A 81 16.15 9.01 -0.32
N LYS A 82 16.58 7.82 -0.73
CA LYS A 82 16.35 6.58 0.01
C LYS A 82 17.67 5.80 0.10
N LYS A 83 17.95 5.25 1.29
CA LYS A 83 19.06 4.30 1.49
C LYS A 83 18.56 2.89 1.14
N LEU A 84 19.28 2.19 0.27
CA LEU A 84 19.01 0.80 -0.10
C LEU A 84 19.64 -0.18 0.91
N TYR A 85 19.27 -1.45 0.82
CA TYR A 85 19.80 -2.51 1.71
C TYR A 85 21.32 -2.76 1.59
N ASP A 86 21.90 -2.36 0.47
CA ASP A 86 23.33 -2.46 0.17
C ASP A 86 24.08 -1.13 0.44
N ASP A 87 23.55 -0.32 1.33
CA ASP A 87 24.07 0.97 1.78
C ASP A 87 24.18 2.07 0.71
N ARG A 88 23.62 1.86 -0.48
CA ARG A 88 23.58 2.88 -1.53
C ARG A 88 22.44 3.87 -1.31
N PHE A 89 22.67 5.14 -1.65
CA PHE A 89 21.64 6.17 -1.72
C PHE A 89 21.11 6.33 -3.13
N VAL A 90 19.79 6.39 -3.28
CA VAL A 90 19.09 6.66 -4.56
C VAL A 90 18.17 7.87 -4.41
N ILE A 91 17.94 8.57 -5.51
CA ILE A 91 16.93 9.63 -5.58
C ILE A 91 15.54 8.99 -5.59
N VAL A 92 14.63 9.54 -4.83
CA VAL A 92 13.20 9.21 -4.89
C VAL A 92 12.57 10.06 -5.98
N TYR A 93 12.47 9.51 -7.19
CA TYR A 93 11.79 10.17 -8.29
C TYR A 93 10.28 9.99 -8.18
N LYS A 94 9.55 11.03 -8.50
CA LYS A 94 8.11 10.91 -8.71
C LYS A 94 7.85 10.12 -9.99
N SER A 95 6.74 9.40 -10.02
CA SER A 95 6.30 8.72 -11.24
C SER A 95 5.91 9.76 -12.30
N VAL A 96 5.95 9.35 -13.57
CA VAL A 96 5.47 10.19 -14.67
C VAL A 96 4.03 10.65 -14.43
N LYS A 97 3.19 9.79 -13.87
CA LYS A 97 1.80 10.11 -13.52
C LYS A 97 1.67 11.20 -12.47
N GLU A 98 2.42 11.09 -11.37
CA GLU A 98 2.39 12.12 -10.31
C GLU A 98 2.78 13.49 -10.85
N GLU A 99 3.80 13.57 -11.70
CA GLU A 99 4.23 14.84 -12.29
C GLU A 99 3.20 15.36 -13.30
N VAL A 100 2.60 14.49 -14.10
CA VAL A 100 1.54 14.87 -15.04
C VAL A 100 0.38 15.55 -14.30
N TYR A 101 -0.08 14.99 -13.19
CA TYR A 101 -1.16 15.59 -12.39
C TYR A 101 -0.76 16.89 -11.68
N ASN A 102 0.53 17.06 -11.35
CA ASN A 102 1.00 18.28 -10.70
C ASN A 102 1.06 19.49 -11.64
N TYR A 103 1.27 19.29 -12.93
CA TYR A 103 1.54 20.37 -13.89
C TYR A 103 0.52 20.53 -15.01
N LEU A 104 -0.30 19.52 -15.25
CA LEU A 104 -1.30 19.53 -16.30
C LEU A 104 -2.70 19.69 -15.71
N THR A 105 -3.59 20.32 -16.46
CA THR A 105 -5.02 20.32 -16.13
C THR A 105 -5.57 18.90 -16.32
N GLU A 106 -6.69 18.58 -15.69
CA GLU A 106 -7.31 17.25 -15.74
C GLU A 106 -7.50 16.73 -17.17
N ASN A 107 -7.97 17.59 -18.10
CA ASN A 107 -8.12 17.24 -19.51
C ASN A 107 -6.77 16.99 -20.20
N GLU A 108 -5.79 17.84 -19.93
CA GLU A 108 -4.44 17.66 -20.49
C GLU A 108 -3.80 16.37 -19.93
N ALA A 109 -3.96 16.12 -18.62
CA ALA A 109 -3.45 14.94 -17.95
C ALA A 109 -4.10 13.66 -18.52
N ASN A 110 -5.41 13.65 -18.69
CA ASN A 110 -6.12 12.49 -19.24
C ASN A 110 -5.63 12.15 -20.66
N ILE A 111 -5.54 13.15 -21.53
CA ILE A 111 -5.03 12.95 -22.89
C ILE A 111 -3.60 12.42 -22.85
N PHE A 112 -2.76 13.05 -22.03
CA PHE A 112 -1.34 12.73 -21.96
C PHE A 112 -1.12 11.30 -21.42
N LEU A 113 -1.83 10.91 -20.36
CA LEU A 113 -1.74 9.55 -19.80
C LEU A 113 -2.28 8.48 -20.75
N ASN A 114 -3.35 8.77 -21.49
CA ASN A 114 -3.82 7.87 -22.55
C ASN A 114 -2.78 7.70 -23.66
N ARG A 115 -2.03 8.77 -23.99
CA ARG A 115 -0.91 8.68 -24.95
C ARG A 115 0.24 7.83 -24.39
N ILE A 116 0.60 8.01 -23.13
CA ILE A 116 1.62 7.18 -22.45
C ILE A 116 1.20 5.72 -22.36
N SER A 117 -0.09 5.42 -22.19
CA SER A 117 -0.59 4.05 -22.21
C SER A 117 -0.64 3.41 -23.62
N GLY A 118 -0.24 4.14 -24.65
CA GLY A 118 -0.12 3.64 -26.03
C GLY A 118 -1.31 3.90 -26.96
N LYS A 119 -2.37 4.60 -26.48
CA LYS A 119 -3.49 4.95 -27.35
C LYS A 119 -3.09 5.93 -28.43
N THR A 120 -3.66 5.76 -29.62
CA THR A 120 -3.45 6.67 -30.76
C THR A 120 -4.15 8.00 -30.54
N LEU A 121 -3.74 9.01 -31.34
CA LEU A 121 -4.42 10.32 -31.30
C LEU A 121 -5.89 10.21 -31.75
N GLU A 122 -6.19 9.28 -32.62
CA GLU A 122 -7.53 9.01 -33.16
C GLU A 122 -8.43 8.38 -32.09
N GLU A 123 -8.00 7.31 -31.47
CA GLU A 123 -8.74 6.64 -30.37
C GLU A 123 -9.07 7.60 -29.22
N ILE A 124 -8.14 8.50 -28.89
CA ILE A 124 -8.38 9.52 -27.86
C ILE A 124 -9.36 10.56 -28.35
N GLY A 125 -9.22 10.99 -29.62
CA GLY A 125 -10.15 11.93 -30.27
C GLY A 125 -11.58 11.40 -30.27
N ASP A 126 -11.75 10.17 -30.67
CA ASP A 126 -13.06 9.49 -30.70
C ASP A 126 -13.66 9.34 -29.29
N THR A 127 -12.82 8.99 -28.30
CA THR A 127 -13.26 8.84 -26.90
C THR A 127 -13.72 10.18 -26.28
N LEU A 128 -13.08 11.29 -26.67
CA LEU A 128 -13.32 12.62 -26.11
C LEU A 128 -14.15 13.52 -27.00
N GLU A 129 -14.65 13.02 -28.14
CA GLU A 129 -15.42 13.75 -29.16
C GLU A 129 -14.70 15.01 -29.65
N ILE A 130 -13.38 14.95 -29.79
CA ILE A 130 -12.54 16.01 -30.34
C ILE A 130 -11.70 15.53 -31.52
N THR A 131 -11.26 16.44 -32.36
CA THR A 131 -10.48 16.07 -33.53
C THR A 131 -9.09 15.56 -33.12
N ARG A 132 -8.53 14.62 -33.90
CA ARG A 132 -7.15 14.15 -33.81
C ARG A 132 -6.14 15.28 -33.67
N GLU A 133 -6.33 16.37 -34.45
CA GLU A 133 -5.45 17.53 -34.40
C GLU A 133 -5.58 18.28 -33.07
N ARG A 134 -6.76 18.33 -32.50
CA ARG A 134 -6.98 18.92 -31.17
C ARG A 134 -6.26 18.13 -30.08
N VAL A 135 -6.31 16.80 -30.14
CA VAL A 135 -5.53 15.93 -29.24
C VAL A 135 -4.05 16.22 -29.36
N ARG A 136 -3.52 16.32 -30.60
CA ARG A 136 -2.11 16.62 -30.90
C ARG A 136 -1.66 17.99 -30.31
N GLN A 137 -2.52 19.01 -30.42
CA GLN A 137 -2.24 20.33 -29.85
C GLN A 137 -2.16 20.29 -28.32
N ILE A 138 -3.07 19.55 -27.68
CA ILE A 138 -3.07 19.39 -26.22
C ILE A 138 -1.88 18.59 -25.76
N GLU A 139 -1.51 17.49 -26.46
CA GLU A 139 -0.28 16.73 -26.23
C GLU A 139 0.95 17.64 -26.27
N ALA A 140 1.09 18.42 -27.33
CA ALA A 140 2.23 19.32 -27.52
C ALA A 140 2.31 20.44 -26.45
N LYS A 141 1.16 20.97 -26.03
CA LYS A 141 1.08 21.94 -24.93
C LYS A 141 1.44 21.32 -23.60
N GLY A 142 0.96 20.10 -23.33
CA GLY A 142 1.28 19.34 -22.14
C GLY A 142 2.79 19.06 -22.03
N LEU A 143 3.41 18.60 -23.11
CA LEU A 143 4.86 18.37 -23.17
C LEU A 143 5.69 19.64 -22.88
N LYS A 144 5.22 20.81 -23.28
CA LYS A 144 5.89 22.09 -22.93
C LYS A 144 5.77 22.46 -21.46
N LYS A 145 4.67 22.12 -20.82
CA LYS A 145 4.45 22.37 -19.38
C LYS A 145 5.24 21.40 -18.49
N LEU A 146 5.47 20.18 -18.97
CA LEU A 146 6.31 19.20 -18.32
C LEU A 146 7.77 19.56 -18.63
N SER A 147 8.40 20.34 -17.75
CA SER A 147 9.78 20.79 -17.95
C SER A 147 10.77 19.65 -17.69
N PHE A 148 11.94 19.79 -18.31
CA PHE A 148 13.08 18.90 -18.21
C PHE A 148 13.54 18.64 -16.77
N GLY A 149 14.02 17.43 -16.47
CA GLY A 149 14.62 17.10 -15.16
C GLY A 149 13.64 16.75 -14.04
N LYS A 150 12.34 16.60 -14.34
CA LYS A 150 11.32 16.25 -13.37
C LYS A 150 11.16 14.75 -13.15
N PHE A 151 11.57 13.96 -14.13
CA PHE A 151 11.58 12.49 -14.09
C PHE A 151 13.03 12.01 -14.17
N LYS A 152 13.22 10.71 -14.20
CA LYS A 152 14.50 10.05 -14.55
C LYS A 152 14.94 10.34 -16.02
N GLU A 153 14.53 11.47 -16.56
CA GLU A 153 14.57 11.78 -17.98
C GLU A 153 16.00 11.91 -18.49
N ASP A 154 16.85 12.64 -17.77
CA ASP A 154 18.21 12.98 -18.22
C ASP A 154 19.04 11.73 -18.49
N PHE A 155 18.92 10.73 -17.62
CA PHE A 155 19.68 9.51 -17.74
C PHE A 155 19.15 8.61 -18.86
N PHE A 156 17.84 8.38 -18.89
CA PHE A 156 17.24 7.49 -19.88
C PHE A 156 17.17 8.11 -21.27
N LYS A 157 17.15 9.44 -21.37
CA LYS A 157 17.21 10.16 -22.63
C LYS A 157 18.46 9.78 -23.44
N ASP A 158 19.62 9.81 -22.80
CA ASP A 158 20.90 9.52 -23.49
C ASP A 158 20.92 8.10 -24.02
N ILE A 159 20.47 7.12 -23.21
CA ILE A 159 20.33 5.74 -23.67
C ILE A 159 19.33 5.65 -24.83
N TYR A 160 18.18 6.30 -24.71
CA TYR A 160 17.10 6.26 -25.69
C TYR A 160 17.48 6.88 -27.04
N LEU A 161 18.23 7.95 -27.05
CA LEU A 161 18.62 8.65 -28.29
C LEU A 161 19.93 8.11 -28.92
N LYS A 162 20.92 7.72 -28.10
CA LYS A 162 22.25 7.31 -28.55
C LYS A 162 22.26 5.87 -29.09
N TYR A 163 21.46 4.99 -28.50
CA TYR A 163 21.47 3.58 -28.84
C TYR A 163 20.14 3.09 -29.44
N ASP A 164 20.21 2.06 -30.29
CA ASP A 164 19.02 1.46 -30.90
C ASP A 164 18.30 0.53 -29.91
N VAL A 165 17.74 1.13 -28.86
CA VAL A 165 16.98 0.47 -27.82
C VAL A 165 15.50 0.53 -28.19
N ASN A 166 14.94 -0.61 -28.58
CA ASN A 166 13.49 -0.72 -28.78
C ASN A 166 12.76 -0.83 -27.44
N LYS A 167 11.41 -0.73 -27.47
CA LYS A 167 10.59 -0.80 -26.27
C LYS A 167 10.82 -2.09 -25.47
N GLU A 168 10.94 -3.22 -26.15
CA GLU A 168 11.13 -4.52 -25.53
C GLU A 168 12.47 -4.60 -24.78
N ALA A 169 13.56 -4.19 -25.42
CA ALA A 169 14.89 -4.14 -24.79
C ALA A 169 14.91 -3.21 -23.58
N PHE A 170 14.28 -2.04 -23.71
CA PHE A 170 14.18 -1.06 -22.62
C PHE A 170 13.41 -1.61 -21.42
N LEU A 171 12.28 -2.27 -21.67
CA LEU A 171 11.46 -2.87 -20.61
C LEU A 171 12.17 -4.03 -19.92
N VAL A 172 12.80 -4.92 -20.67
CA VAL A 172 13.53 -6.05 -20.10
C VAL A 172 14.72 -5.60 -19.26
N ALA A 173 15.49 -4.62 -19.78
CA ALA A 173 16.70 -4.17 -19.10
C ALA A 173 16.41 -3.21 -17.93
N LEU A 174 15.49 -2.28 -18.09
CA LEU A 174 15.30 -1.15 -17.18
C LEU A 174 13.98 -1.20 -16.39
N ARG A 175 13.00 -2.00 -16.85
CA ARG A 175 11.64 -2.13 -16.23
C ARG A 175 10.89 -0.80 -16.12
N GLU A 176 11.10 0.11 -17.07
CA GLU A 176 10.60 1.50 -17.02
C GLU A 176 9.67 1.78 -18.23
N GLU A 177 8.48 1.15 -18.28
CA GLU A 177 7.55 1.30 -19.39
C GLU A 177 7.01 2.72 -19.55
N GLU A 178 6.57 3.33 -18.46
CA GLU A 178 6.03 4.70 -18.49
C GLU A 178 7.09 5.70 -18.96
N THR A 179 8.32 5.52 -18.50
CA THR A 179 9.46 6.35 -18.91
C THR A 179 9.75 6.18 -20.39
N TYR A 180 9.78 4.94 -20.91
CA TYR A 180 9.97 4.71 -22.35
C TYR A 180 8.91 5.39 -23.20
N ASN A 181 7.65 5.19 -22.85
CA ASN A 181 6.52 5.78 -23.59
C ASN A 181 6.56 7.32 -23.53
N TYR A 182 6.90 7.88 -22.37
CA TYR A 182 7.11 9.33 -22.23
C TYR A 182 8.25 9.84 -23.12
N LEU A 183 9.41 9.20 -23.12
CA LEU A 183 10.54 9.56 -23.97
C LEU A 183 10.17 9.49 -25.46
N SER A 184 9.40 8.47 -25.85
CA SER A 184 8.93 8.30 -27.22
C SER A 184 8.00 9.42 -27.70
N LEU A 185 7.21 10.00 -26.80
CA LEU A 185 6.36 11.15 -27.12
C LEU A 185 7.17 12.44 -27.15
N ARG A 186 8.05 12.64 -26.17
CA ARG A 186 8.81 13.90 -26.02
C ARG A 186 9.88 14.07 -27.07
N TYR A 187 10.65 13.04 -27.34
CA TYR A 187 11.82 13.07 -28.22
C TYR A 187 11.58 12.49 -29.62
N ARG A 188 10.31 12.37 -30.03
CA ARG A 188 9.95 11.82 -31.35
C ARG A 188 10.69 12.48 -32.53
N ASN A 189 10.78 13.81 -32.53
CA ASN A 189 11.43 14.56 -33.62
C ASN A 189 12.95 14.39 -33.59
N GLU A 190 13.52 14.41 -32.40
CA GLU A 190 14.98 14.19 -32.22
C GLU A 190 15.34 12.76 -32.60
N LEU A 191 14.56 11.78 -32.21
CA LEU A 191 14.77 10.38 -32.57
C LEU A 191 14.75 10.19 -34.10
N ASN A 192 13.82 10.83 -34.80
CA ASN A 192 13.73 10.73 -36.27
C ASN A 192 14.98 11.31 -36.94
N GLN A 193 15.62 12.33 -36.37
CA GLN A 193 16.86 12.92 -36.88
C GLN A 193 18.06 11.99 -36.67
N VAL A 194 18.13 11.28 -35.56
CA VAL A 194 19.27 10.41 -35.19
C VAL A 194 19.09 8.95 -35.55
N LYS A 195 17.92 8.55 -36.08
CA LYS A 195 17.53 7.14 -36.28
C LYS A 195 18.55 6.31 -37.04
N ASN A 196 19.20 6.89 -38.03
CA ASN A 196 20.19 6.22 -38.88
C ASN A 196 21.63 6.27 -38.34
N VAL A 197 21.85 6.94 -37.20
CA VAL A 197 23.18 7.15 -36.59
C VAL A 197 23.26 6.53 -35.19
N ARG A 198 22.17 5.91 -34.73
CA ARG A 198 22.12 5.26 -33.40
C ARG A 198 23.07 4.06 -33.36
N LYS A 199 23.79 3.94 -32.27
CA LYS A 199 24.65 2.80 -31.99
C LYS A 199 23.83 1.56 -31.70
N SER A 200 24.37 0.38 -31.99
CA SER A 200 23.75 -0.90 -31.68
C SER A 200 23.71 -1.17 -30.16
N LEU A 201 22.89 -2.13 -29.74
CA LEU A 201 22.90 -2.60 -28.35
C LEU A 201 24.22 -3.25 -27.94
N GLN A 202 24.96 -3.85 -28.89
CA GLN A 202 26.30 -4.38 -28.62
C GLN A 202 27.29 -3.26 -28.31
N GLU A 203 27.28 -2.16 -29.07
CA GLU A 203 28.11 -0.98 -28.78
C GLU A 203 27.74 -0.34 -27.42
N LEU A 204 26.45 -0.45 -26.97
CA LEU A 204 26.08 -0.02 -25.63
C LEU A 204 26.78 -0.86 -24.53
N LEU A 205 26.93 -2.16 -24.75
CA LEU A 205 27.63 -3.05 -23.81
C LEU A 205 29.12 -2.74 -23.69
N GLU A 206 29.70 -2.20 -24.74
CA GLU A 206 31.12 -1.84 -24.81
C GLU A 206 31.41 -0.38 -24.36
N ASP A 207 30.36 0.44 -24.20
CA ASP A 207 30.50 1.84 -23.83
C ASP A 207 30.70 1.98 -22.30
N GLU A 208 31.92 2.37 -21.92
CA GLU A 208 32.31 2.53 -20.50
C GLU A 208 31.62 3.73 -19.81
N GLU A 209 31.09 4.70 -20.58
CA GLU A 209 30.27 5.81 -20.02
C GLU A 209 28.95 5.31 -19.43
N ILE A 210 28.45 4.16 -19.91
CA ILE A 210 27.25 3.53 -19.39
C ILE A 210 27.58 2.73 -18.12
N PRO A 211 26.91 2.97 -16.99
CA PRO A 211 27.16 2.24 -15.75
C PRO A 211 27.12 0.72 -15.94
N ALA A 212 28.06 0.00 -15.32
CA ALA A 212 28.20 -1.45 -15.48
C ALA A 212 26.92 -2.23 -15.18
N ILE A 213 26.10 -1.76 -14.21
CA ILE A 213 24.84 -2.39 -13.86
C ILE A 213 23.82 -2.31 -15.01
N ILE A 214 23.83 -1.23 -15.78
CA ILE A 214 22.98 -1.06 -16.96
C ILE A 214 23.47 -1.91 -18.10
N ARG A 215 24.77 -1.89 -18.36
CA ARG A 215 25.38 -2.77 -19.37
C ARG A 215 24.99 -4.24 -19.10
N ARG A 216 25.14 -4.71 -17.85
CA ARG A 216 24.71 -6.06 -17.45
C ARG A 216 23.22 -6.32 -17.63
N ALA A 217 22.36 -5.32 -17.47
CA ALA A 217 20.93 -5.48 -17.70
C ALA A 217 20.62 -5.69 -19.19
N PHE A 218 21.29 -4.92 -20.09
CA PHE A 218 21.19 -5.10 -21.53
C PHE A 218 21.93 -6.35 -22.03
N GLU A 219 23.04 -6.74 -21.39
CA GLU A 219 23.76 -7.97 -21.69
C GLU A 219 22.83 -9.18 -21.60
N LYS A 220 22.00 -9.24 -20.54
CA LYS A 220 20.98 -10.28 -20.38
C LYS A 220 19.94 -10.29 -21.49
N PHE A 221 19.69 -9.16 -22.13
CA PHE A 221 18.80 -9.07 -23.28
C PHE A 221 19.49 -9.52 -24.58
N VAL A 222 20.67 -9.00 -24.85
CA VAL A 222 21.41 -9.23 -26.13
C VAL A 222 21.80 -10.72 -26.28
N TYR A 223 22.22 -11.35 -25.22
CA TYR A 223 22.67 -12.76 -25.24
C TYR A 223 21.60 -13.75 -24.77
N LYS A 224 20.35 -13.33 -24.66
CA LYS A 224 19.27 -14.19 -24.20
C LYS A 224 18.44 -14.69 -25.39
N ASP A 225 18.46 -15.99 -25.60
CA ASP A 225 17.54 -16.64 -26.51
C ASP A 225 16.09 -16.42 -26.04
N TYR A 226 15.18 -16.31 -26.98
CA TYR A 226 13.76 -16.29 -26.71
C TYR A 226 13.05 -17.28 -27.65
N ILE A 227 11.93 -17.75 -27.18
CA ILE A 227 11.01 -18.59 -27.95
C ILE A 227 9.68 -17.86 -28.13
N THR A 228 8.94 -18.24 -29.14
CA THR A 228 7.55 -17.83 -29.30
C THR A 228 6.68 -19.03 -28.99
N PHE A 229 5.90 -18.94 -27.92
CA PHE A 229 4.98 -19.98 -27.49
C PHE A 229 3.60 -19.36 -27.26
N ASP A 230 2.57 -19.96 -27.84
CA ASP A 230 1.18 -19.47 -27.78
C ASP A 230 1.03 -17.95 -28.07
N LYS A 231 1.74 -17.48 -29.10
CA LYS A 231 1.80 -16.06 -29.54
C LYS A 231 2.50 -15.09 -28.54
N GLU A 232 2.96 -15.58 -27.40
CA GLU A 232 3.77 -14.78 -26.47
C GLU A 232 5.27 -15.05 -26.71
N ARG A 233 6.07 -14.00 -26.56
CA ARG A 233 7.54 -14.10 -26.54
C ARG A 233 8.01 -14.40 -25.13
N ILE A 234 8.72 -15.50 -24.94
CA ILE A 234 9.22 -15.93 -23.66
C ILE A 234 10.75 -16.06 -23.75
N PHE A 235 11.47 -15.36 -22.89
CA PHE A 235 12.93 -15.52 -22.83
C PHE A 235 13.30 -16.87 -22.25
N VAL A 236 14.30 -17.50 -22.85
CA VAL A 236 14.81 -18.78 -22.37
C VAL A 236 15.48 -18.58 -21.00
N GLY A 237 14.84 -19.08 -19.97
CA GLY A 237 15.34 -18.98 -18.60
C GLY A 237 14.33 -19.40 -17.56
N ARG A 238 14.81 -19.94 -16.45
CA ARG A 238 13.98 -20.46 -15.35
C ARG A 238 12.92 -19.47 -14.86
N ALA A 239 13.30 -18.21 -14.64
CA ALA A 239 12.37 -17.19 -14.16
C ALA A 239 11.26 -16.88 -15.17
N SER A 240 11.60 -16.74 -16.45
CA SER A 240 10.62 -16.43 -17.51
C SER A 240 9.65 -17.59 -17.72
N PHE A 241 10.13 -18.82 -17.74
CA PHE A 241 9.29 -20.01 -17.85
C PHE A 241 8.38 -20.19 -16.63
N THR A 242 8.92 -19.95 -15.43
CA THR A 242 8.13 -19.96 -14.21
C THR A 242 7.01 -18.91 -14.25
N ASN A 243 7.34 -17.68 -14.63
CA ASN A 243 6.33 -16.60 -14.72
C ASN A 243 5.27 -16.92 -15.77
N TYR A 244 5.65 -17.49 -16.90
CA TYR A 244 4.69 -17.92 -17.93
C TYR A 244 3.73 -18.98 -17.36
N ILE A 245 4.25 -20.04 -16.77
CA ILE A 245 3.43 -21.13 -16.23
C ILE A 245 2.50 -20.60 -15.11
N ILE A 246 3.00 -19.81 -14.18
CA ILE A 246 2.20 -19.28 -13.08
C ILE A 246 1.10 -18.36 -13.62
N LYS A 247 1.42 -17.48 -14.56
CA LYS A 247 0.47 -16.54 -15.16
C LYS A 247 -0.69 -17.24 -15.86
N HIS A 248 -0.41 -18.34 -16.58
CA HIS A 248 -1.41 -19.00 -17.41
C HIS A 248 -2.12 -20.16 -16.72
N PHE A 249 -1.48 -20.85 -15.78
CA PHE A 249 -1.99 -22.09 -15.22
C PHE A 249 -2.25 -22.07 -13.71
N ALA A 250 -1.79 -21.05 -12.98
CA ALA A 250 -1.96 -20.99 -11.53
C ALA A 250 -3.08 -20.05 -11.04
N ASN A 251 -4.09 -19.76 -11.84
CA ASN A 251 -5.17 -18.81 -11.48
C ASN A 251 -6.03 -19.27 -10.29
N ASP A 252 -6.28 -20.58 -10.17
CA ASP A 252 -7.10 -21.15 -9.08
C ASP A 252 -6.27 -21.73 -7.94
N GLY A 253 -4.99 -21.76 -8.11
CA GLY A 253 -4.02 -22.26 -7.14
C GLY A 253 -3.38 -23.57 -7.54
N MET A 254 -2.06 -23.59 -7.44
CA MET A 254 -1.16 -24.69 -7.81
C MET A 254 -0.26 -25.01 -6.64
N SER A 255 0.00 -26.29 -6.36
CA SER A 255 1.03 -26.70 -5.41
C SER A 255 2.41 -26.66 -6.09
N TYR A 256 3.47 -26.66 -5.29
CA TYR A 256 4.83 -26.71 -5.84
C TYR A 256 5.11 -28.01 -6.62
N ILE A 257 4.48 -29.10 -6.24
CA ILE A 257 4.61 -30.38 -6.94
C ILE A 257 3.95 -30.28 -8.32
N GLU A 258 2.70 -29.84 -8.39
CA GLU A 258 1.96 -29.61 -9.65
C GLU A 258 2.72 -28.64 -10.57
N PHE A 259 3.27 -27.57 -9.99
CA PHE A 259 4.11 -26.60 -10.72
C PHE A 259 5.35 -27.27 -11.32
N LYS A 260 6.07 -28.09 -10.54
CA LYS A 260 7.28 -28.75 -11.00
C LYS A 260 7.00 -29.73 -12.13
N GLU A 261 5.95 -30.53 -12.00
CA GLU A 261 5.50 -31.44 -13.06
C GLU A 261 5.18 -30.68 -14.35
N MET A 262 4.42 -29.59 -14.24
CA MET A 262 4.09 -28.74 -15.37
C MET A 262 5.31 -28.05 -15.98
N TYR A 263 6.25 -27.62 -15.14
CA TYR A 263 7.51 -27.03 -15.60
C TYR A 263 8.37 -28.04 -16.39
N ASP A 264 8.49 -29.26 -15.89
CA ASP A 264 9.23 -30.32 -16.57
C ASP A 264 8.55 -30.73 -17.89
N MET A 265 7.20 -30.79 -17.94
CA MET A 265 6.44 -30.98 -19.18
C MET A 265 6.68 -29.82 -20.16
N PHE A 266 6.67 -28.58 -19.69
CA PHE A 266 6.94 -27.40 -20.51
C PHE A 266 8.34 -27.41 -21.12
N LEU A 267 9.38 -27.81 -20.35
CA LEU A 267 10.72 -27.99 -20.89
C LEU A 267 10.76 -29.08 -21.98
N THR A 268 10.04 -30.14 -21.79
CA THR A 268 9.97 -31.25 -22.77
C THR A 268 9.30 -30.79 -24.07
N GLU A 269 8.17 -30.09 -23.97
CA GLU A 269 7.45 -29.52 -25.12
C GLU A 269 8.31 -28.57 -25.95
N LEU A 270 9.16 -27.80 -25.27
CA LEU A 270 10.09 -26.86 -25.88
C LEU A 270 11.42 -27.49 -26.34
N GLY A 271 11.65 -28.76 -26.08
CA GLY A 271 12.90 -29.46 -26.43
C GLY A 271 14.09 -29.11 -25.53
N TYR A 272 13.84 -28.58 -24.33
CA TYR A 272 14.89 -28.18 -23.35
C TYR A 272 15.07 -29.18 -22.21
N GLU A 273 14.53 -30.38 -22.30
CA GLU A 273 14.58 -31.39 -21.22
C GLU A 273 16.01 -31.83 -20.82
N LYS A 274 16.99 -31.62 -21.70
CA LYS A 274 18.43 -31.94 -21.47
C LYS A 274 19.22 -30.73 -20.94
N GLU A 275 18.65 -29.55 -20.92
CA GLU A 275 19.34 -28.32 -20.55
C GLU A 275 19.38 -28.14 -19.03
N GLU A 276 20.48 -28.53 -18.41
CA GLU A 276 20.67 -28.49 -16.94
C GLU A 276 20.54 -27.09 -16.36
N SER A 277 20.88 -26.03 -17.12
CA SER A 277 20.76 -24.64 -16.72
C SER A 277 19.31 -24.20 -16.49
N LEU A 278 18.35 -24.87 -17.12
CA LEU A 278 16.93 -24.58 -17.02
C LEU A 278 16.20 -25.45 -16.00
N LYS A 279 16.77 -26.57 -15.56
CA LYS A 279 16.12 -27.48 -14.60
C LYS A 279 15.95 -26.86 -13.21
N ILE A 280 14.82 -27.13 -12.59
CA ILE A 280 14.53 -26.78 -11.20
C ILE A 280 14.95 -27.95 -10.32
N VAL A 281 16.16 -27.87 -9.79
CA VAL A 281 16.76 -28.97 -9.00
C VAL A 281 16.54 -28.78 -7.50
N ASP A 282 16.25 -27.56 -7.04
CA ASP A 282 16.43 -27.17 -5.66
C ASP A 282 15.12 -26.75 -4.98
N ARG A 283 14.94 -27.22 -3.74
CA ARG A 283 13.85 -26.84 -2.84
C ARG A 283 13.85 -25.33 -2.51
N SER A 284 14.98 -24.67 -2.67
CA SER A 284 15.10 -23.20 -2.55
C SER A 284 14.28 -22.45 -3.60
N TYR A 285 13.94 -23.08 -4.72
CA TYR A 285 13.13 -22.48 -5.76
C TYR A 285 11.68 -22.24 -5.33
N GLU A 286 11.14 -23.08 -4.46
CA GLU A 286 9.83 -22.84 -3.81
C GLU A 286 9.82 -21.50 -3.06
N ASN A 287 10.91 -21.15 -2.38
CA ASN A 287 11.05 -19.87 -1.70
C ASN A 287 11.08 -18.69 -2.68
N ARG A 288 11.75 -18.85 -3.84
CA ARG A 288 11.76 -17.79 -4.88
C ARG A 288 10.37 -17.52 -5.43
N ILE A 289 9.58 -18.58 -5.70
CA ILE A 289 8.18 -18.42 -6.12
C ILE A 289 7.38 -17.72 -5.03
N ARG A 290 7.59 -18.05 -3.76
CA ARG A 290 6.88 -17.43 -2.64
C ARG A 290 7.15 -15.93 -2.52
N ASP A 291 8.37 -15.51 -2.85
CA ASP A 291 8.78 -14.11 -2.74
C ASP A 291 8.51 -13.31 -4.03
N ASP A 292 8.05 -13.96 -5.11
CA ASP A 292 7.71 -13.31 -6.38
C ASP A 292 6.48 -12.39 -6.23
N MET A 293 6.55 -11.18 -6.82
CA MET A 293 5.49 -10.17 -6.76
C MET A 293 4.28 -10.50 -7.65
N ASN A 294 4.33 -11.57 -8.43
CA ASN A 294 3.21 -12.05 -9.22
C ASN A 294 2.51 -13.25 -8.60
N VAL A 295 2.77 -13.55 -7.34
CA VAL A 295 2.29 -14.75 -6.67
C VAL A 295 1.69 -14.42 -5.31
N LEU A 296 0.58 -15.05 -4.97
CA LEU A 296 0.09 -15.16 -3.59
C LEU A 296 0.04 -16.61 -3.15
N TRP A 297 0.60 -16.88 -1.96
CA TRP A 297 0.47 -18.17 -1.28
C TRP A 297 -0.84 -18.22 -0.51
N LYS A 298 -1.49 -19.37 -0.61
CA LYS A 298 -2.79 -19.65 -0.03
C LYS A 298 -2.76 -20.89 0.88
N LEU A 299 -3.89 -21.19 1.47
CA LEU A 299 -4.08 -22.36 2.32
C LEU A 299 -3.62 -23.66 1.62
N LYS A 300 -3.12 -24.64 2.40
CA LYS A 300 -2.63 -25.94 1.94
C LYS A 300 -1.36 -25.89 1.07
N LYS A 301 -0.52 -24.87 1.26
CA LYS A 301 0.73 -24.69 0.51
C LYS A 301 0.54 -24.61 -1.01
N LYS A 302 -0.58 -24.07 -1.46
CA LYS A 302 -0.81 -23.71 -2.85
C LYS A 302 -0.45 -22.25 -3.06
N PHE A 303 -0.20 -21.89 -4.30
CA PHE A 303 -0.01 -20.49 -4.71
C PHE A 303 -0.77 -20.23 -6.01
N ARG A 304 -1.07 -18.97 -6.26
CA ARG A 304 -1.73 -18.56 -7.50
C ARG A 304 -1.10 -17.31 -8.08
N TYR A 305 -1.38 -17.07 -9.34
CA TYR A 305 -1.03 -15.82 -9.99
C TYR A 305 -1.82 -14.66 -9.36
N TYR A 306 -1.09 -13.62 -9.01
CA TYR A 306 -1.66 -12.37 -8.54
C TYR A 306 -0.64 -11.24 -8.74
N ASN A 307 -0.91 -10.35 -9.69
CA ASN A 307 -0.02 -9.25 -10.02
C ASN A 307 -0.10 -8.14 -8.96
N ILE A 308 0.69 -8.25 -7.88
CA ILE A 308 0.73 -7.28 -6.78
C ILE A 308 1.06 -5.88 -7.28
N LEU A 309 1.98 -5.75 -8.22
CA LEU A 309 2.41 -4.45 -8.76
C LEU A 309 1.30 -3.75 -9.59
N GLY A 310 0.28 -4.49 -10.01
CA GLY A 310 -0.87 -3.95 -10.73
C GLY A 310 -1.92 -3.28 -9.84
N TYR A 311 -1.79 -3.37 -8.51
CA TYR A 311 -2.74 -2.78 -7.57
C TYR A 311 -2.17 -1.56 -6.85
N ASP A 312 -3.05 -0.62 -6.51
CA ASP A 312 -2.79 0.40 -5.51
C ASP A 312 -3.36 -0.06 -4.16
N PHE A 313 -2.48 -0.35 -3.20
CA PHE A 313 -2.88 -0.79 -1.87
C PHE A 313 -2.98 0.34 -0.85
N SER A 314 -2.96 1.61 -1.27
CA SER A 314 -3.02 2.75 -0.34
C SER A 314 -4.30 2.73 0.49
N ASP A 315 -5.46 2.64 -0.15
CA ASP A 315 -6.76 2.56 0.54
C ASP A 315 -6.91 1.26 1.35
N PHE A 316 -6.30 0.17 0.87
CA PHE A 316 -6.28 -1.12 1.58
C PHE A 316 -5.54 -1.01 2.91
N LEU A 317 -4.33 -0.47 2.90
CA LEU A 317 -3.51 -0.31 4.11
C LEU A 317 -4.06 0.77 5.04
N GLU A 318 -4.62 1.86 4.51
CA GLU A 318 -5.31 2.89 5.30
C GLU A 318 -6.51 2.29 6.04
N THR A 319 -7.29 1.44 5.37
CA THR A 319 -8.47 0.78 5.99
C THR A 319 -8.04 -0.23 7.06
N LEU A 320 -7.02 -1.03 6.84
CA LEU A 320 -6.51 -1.98 7.83
C LEU A 320 -5.88 -1.28 9.04
N ASN A 321 -5.31 -0.08 8.84
CA ASN A 321 -4.69 0.76 9.88
C ASN A 321 -3.79 -0.05 10.84
N LEU A 322 -2.84 -0.79 10.27
CA LEU A 322 -2.03 -1.75 11.01
C LEU A 322 -1.14 -1.11 12.09
N SER A 323 -0.80 0.18 11.96
CA SER A 323 0.05 0.93 12.90
C SER A 323 -0.57 1.13 14.29
N GLN A 324 -1.87 0.89 14.44
CA GLN A 324 -2.58 1.01 15.72
C GLN A 324 -2.38 -0.18 16.65
N TYR A 325 -1.98 -1.35 16.12
CA TYR A 325 -1.72 -2.55 16.91
C TYR A 325 -0.32 -2.48 17.54
N LYS A 326 -0.19 -2.83 18.82
CA LYS A 326 1.08 -2.69 19.54
C LYS A 326 1.29 -3.84 20.53
N ASN A 327 2.49 -4.41 20.50
CA ASN A 327 2.95 -5.42 21.46
C ASN A 327 2.06 -6.66 21.59
N GLU A 328 1.41 -7.04 20.49
CA GLU A 328 0.52 -8.20 20.43
C GLU A 328 0.77 -9.01 19.15
N GLU A 329 0.44 -10.28 19.21
CA GLU A 329 0.48 -11.18 18.07
C GLU A 329 -0.95 -11.51 17.61
N TYR A 330 -1.18 -11.37 16.31
CA TYR A 330 -2.45 -11.70 15.66
C TYR A 330 -2.24 -12.70 14.54
N SER A 331 -3.27 -13.45 14.21
CA SER A 331 -3.35 -14.12 12.93
C SER A 331 -3.98 -13.19 11.89
N SER A 332 -3.50 -13.25 10.65
CA SER A 332 -4.14 -12.55 9.54
C SER A 332 -5.62 -12.92 9.35
N LEU A 333 -6.07 -14.06 9.89
CA LEU A 333 -7.49 -14.44 9.94
C LEU A 333 -8.36 -13.39 10.66
N LYS A 334 -7.81 -12.70 11.67
CA LYS A 334 -8.52 -11.61 12.36
C LYS A 334 -8.90 -10.50 11.37
N PHE A 335 -7.92 -10.02 10.60
CA PHE A 335 -8.11 -8.95 9.63
C PHE A 335 -8.96 -9.41 8.44
N PHE A 336 -8.76 -10.64 7.99
CA PHE A 336 -9.55 -11.24 6.91
C PHE A 336 -11.05 -11.29 7.27
N LYS A 337 -11.39 -11.70 8.47
CA LYS A 337 -12.78 -11.73 8.96
C LYS A 337 -13.35 -10.35 9.26
N MET A 338 -12.50 -9.41 9.70
CA MET A 338 -12.93 -8.07 10.06
C MET A 338 -13.35 -7.24 8.84
N TYR A 339 -12.71 -7.48 7.68
CA TYR A 339 -12.90 -6.71 6.46
C TYR A 339 -13.21 -7.60 5.24
N PRO A 340 -14.30 -8.41 5.27
CA PRO A 340 -14.57 -9.39 4.21
C PRO A 340 -14.78 -8.74 2.84
N ASP A 341 -15.42 -7.58 2.77
CA ASP A 341 -15.67 -6.89 1.51
C ASP A 341 -14.39 -6.28 0.93
N LEU A 342 -13.50 -5.79 1.79
CA LEU A 342 -12.17 -5.32 1.38
C LEU A 342 -11.36 -6.48 0.79
N MET A 343 -11.37 -7.64 1.43
CA MET A 343 -10.71 -8.85 0.91
C MET A 343 -11.27 -9.24 -0.45
N LYS A 344 -12.58 -9.20 -0.60
CA LYS A 344 -13.25 -9.48 -1.86
C LYS A 344 -12.90 -8.46 -2.96
N MET A 345 -12.80 -7.16 -2.61
CA MET A 345 -12.45 -6.09 -3.54
C MET A 345 -11.05 -6.29 -4.14
N TYR A 346 -10.11 -6.74 -3.33
CA TYR A 346 -8.73 -7.00 -3.75
C TYR A 346 -8.48 -8.47 -4.13
N ASP A 347 -9.54 -9.27 -4.32
CA ASP A 347 -9.46 -10.72 -4.63
C ASP A 347 -8.50 -11.48 -3.70
N ILE A 348 -8.58 -11.21 -2.40
CA ILE A 348 -7.87 -11.97 -1.38
C ILE A 348 -8.79 -13.06 -0.88
N ARG A 349 -8.41 -14.33 -1.07
CA ARG A 349 -9.33 -15.48 -0.95
C ARG A 349 -9.24 -16.20 0.39
N ASP A 350 -8.14 -16.07 1.12
CA ASP A 350 -7.97 -16.62 2.45
C ASP A 350 -6.94 -15.83 3.28
N GLU A 351 -6.82 -16.17 4.56
CA GLU A 351 -5.89 -15.53 5.50
C GLU A 351 -4.41 -15.73 5.17
N TYR A 352 -4.06 -16.79 4.47
CA TYR A 352 -2.68 -17.05 4.04
C TYR A 352 -2.29 -16.12 2.89
N GLU A 353 -3.20 -15.90 1.93
CA GLU A 353 -3.01 -14.91 0.88
C GLU A 353 -2.86 -13.51 1.48
N LEU A 354 -3.71 -13.16 2.45
CA LEU A 354 -3.59 -11.89 3.15
C LEU A 354 -2.24 -11.73 3.85
N HIS A 355 -1.79 -12.75 4.58
CA HIS A 355 -0.49 -12.73 5.25
C HIS A 355 0.66 -12.54 4.25
N ASN A 356 0.64 -13.30 3.14
CA ASN A 356 1.67 -13.22 2.11
C ASN A 356 1.66 -11.85 1.40
N LEU A 357 0.48 -11.31 1.10
CA LEU A 357 0.32 -9.98 0.54
C LEU A 357 0.90 -8.92 1.47
N LEU A 358 0.44 -8.90 2.75
CA LEU A 358 0.90 -7.92 3.72
C LEU A 358 2.42 -7.97 3.90
N LYS A 359 3.01 -9.17 3.97
CA LYS A 359 4.47 -9.33 4.03
C LYS A 359 5.19 -8.67 2.85
N LYS A 360 4.59 -8.66 1.65
CA LYS A 360 5.19 -8.08 0.44
C LYS A 360 4.99 -6.57 0.33
N ILE A 361 3.86 -6.05 0.80
CA ILE A 361 3.53 -4.61 0.67
C ILE A 361 3.88 -3.78 1.91
N CYS A 362 3.92 -4.40 3.10
CA CYS A 362 4.35 -3.75 4.34
C CYS A 362 5.86 -3.90 4.49
N THR A 363 6.62 -3.04 3.83
CA THR A 363 8.08 -3.04 3.94
C THR A 363 8.52 -2.56 5.32
N VAL A 364 9.69 -3.03 5.78
CA VAL A 364 10.28 -2.66 7.08
C VAL A 364 10.43 -1.14 7.22
N ASP A 365 10.74 -0.45 6.13
CA ASP A 365 10.90 1.03 6.13
C ASP A 365 9.60 1.78 6.47
N LYS A 366 8.45 1.23 6.04
CA LYS A 366 7.13 1.85 6.30
C LYS A 366 6.49 1.34 7.59
N TYR A 367 6.78 0.11 7.97
CA TYR A 367 6.17 -0.58 9.11
C TYR A 367 7.23 -1.33 9.93
N PRO A 368 8.17 -0.62 10.58
CA PRO A 368 9.29 -1.24 11.30
C PRO A 368 8.84 -2.10 12.49
N GLU A 369 7.66 -1.82 13.02
CA GLU A 369 7.09 -2.53 14.18
C GLU A 369 6.34 -3.83 13.79
N ILE A 370 6.19 -4.12 12.48
CA ILE A 370 5.45 -5.31 12.04
C ILE A 370 6.42 -6.41 11.64
N LYS A 371 6.26 -7.59 12.26
CA LYS A 371 7.03 -8.78 11.92
C LYS A 371 6.10 -9.89 11.44
N PHE A 372 6.41 -10.46 10.29
CA PHE A 372 5.68 -11.57 9.71
C PHE A 372 6.31 -12.88 10.13
N GLY A 373 5.63 -13.62 11.03
CA GLY A 373 6.04 -14.92 11.49
C GLY A 373 5.69 -16.05 10.50
N ARG A 374 5.61 -17.28 11.03
CA ARG A 374 5.05 -18.39 10.24
C ARG A 374 3.59 -18.10 9.93
N MET A 375 3.22 -18.17 8.64
CA MET A 375 1.84 -17.94 8.21
C MET A 375 0.84 -18.73 9.07
N PRO A 376 -0.21 -18.12 9.54
CA PRO A 376 -0.69 -16.75 9.27
C PRO A 376 -0.39 -15.73 10.40
N SER A 377 0.68 -15.90 11.18
CA SER A 377 1.02 -15.07 12.35
C SER A 377 1.69 -13.73 11.97
N ILE A 378 1.24 -12.65 12.58
CA ILE A 378 1.76 -11.29 12.47
C ILE A 378 2.00 -10.75 13.89
N GLU A 379 3.23 -10.34 14.19
CA GLU A 379 3.62 -9.71 15.45
C GLU A 379 3.73 -8.19 15.25
N PHE A 380 3.14 -7.43 16.16
CA PHE A 380 3.20 -5.98 16.24
C PHE A 380 4.06 -5.58 17.45
N GLY A 381 5.15 -4.87 17.23
CA GLY A 381 6.08 -4.47 18.28
C GLY A 381 6.84 -5.65 18.89
N LYS A 382 6.78 -5.76 20.22
CA LYS A 382 7.32 -6.89 21.00
C LYS A 382 6.17 -7.61 21.67
N ALA A 383 5.64 -8.63 21.04
CA ALA A 383 4.57 -9.43 21.59
C ALA A 383 5.11 -10.44 22.61
N ASP A 384 4.46 -10.50 23.77
CA ASP A 384 4.64 -11.56 24.75
C ASP A 384 3.38 -12.44 24.74
N ARG A 385 3.51 -13.63 24.15
CA ARG A 385 2.38 -14.57 23.98
C ARG A 385 1.81 -15.06 25.29
N GLU A 386 2.68 -15.36 26.25
CA GLU A 386 2.25 -15.83 27.58
C GLU A 386 1.45 -14.73 28.28
N GLN A 387 1.99 -13.52 28.28
CA GLN A 387 1.32 -12.36 28.85
C GLN A 387 -0.03 -12.10 28.15
N GLN A 388 -0.06 -12.17 26.83
CA GLN A 388 -1.27 -11.96 26.02
C GLN A 388 -2.38 -12.97 26.36
N VAL A 389 -2.04 -14.26 26.54
CA VAL A 389 -3.00 -15.30 26.94
C VAL A 389 -3.50 -15.08 28.35
N LYS A 390 -2.60 -14.80 29.31
CA LYS A 390 -2.94 -14.52 30.71
C LYS A 390 -3.83 -13.28 30.83
N GLU A 391 -3.54 -12.25 30.06
CA GLU A 391 -4.33 -11.03 30.03
C GLU A 391 -5.77 -11.29 29.58
N LEU A 392 -5.95 -12.02 28.48
CA LEU A 392 -7.30 -12.37 28.03
C LEU A 392 -8.02 -13.23 29.06
N LEU A 393 -7.34 -14.22 29.67
CA LEU A 393 -7.95 -15.04 30.71
C LEU A 393 -8.40 -14.17 31.88
N SER A 394 -7.61 -13.19 32.29
CA SER A 394 -7.97 -12.29 33.40
C SER A 394 -9.26 -11.52 33.15
N LEU A 395 -9.57 -11.26 31.87
CA LEU A 395 -10.77 -10.52 31.47
C LEU A 395 -12.03 -11.41 31.43
N LEU A 396 -11.85 -12.71 31.18
CA LEU A 396 -12.94 -13.65 30.89
C LEU A 396 -13.19 -14.65 32.02
N SER A 397 -12.28 -14.75 32.99
CA SER A 397 -12.36 -15.68 34.11
C SER A 397 -13.60 -15.42 35.01
N PRO A 398 -14.30 -16.47 35.50
CA PRO A 398 -14.09 -17.88 35.17
C PRO A 398 -14.70 -18.27 33.80
N ILE A 399 -14.00 -19.10 33.03
CA ILE A 399 -14.42 -19.48 31.67
C ILE A 399 -14.11 -20.95 31.39
N SER A 400 -14.97 -21.64 30.61
CA SER A 400 -14.69 -22.99 30.19
C SER A 400 -13.51 -23.03 29.18
N LYS A 401 -12.81 -24.16 29.12
CA LYS A 401 -11.73 -24.38 28.17
C LYS A 401 -12.18 -24.09 26.73
N GLN A 402 -13.34 -24.60 26.34
CA GLN A 402 -13.81 -24.47 24.96
C GLN A 402 -14.19 -23.02 24.63
N ASP A 403 -14.85 -22.34 25.55
CA ASP A 403 -15.23 -20.95 25.36
C ASP A 403 -14.00 -20.05 25.30
N PHE A 404 -12.99 -20.30 26.13
CA PHE A 404 -11.75 -19.52 26.10
C PHE A 404 -11.00 -19.68 24.78
N ILE A 405 -10.94 -20.91 24.24
CA ILE A 405 -10.36 -21.16 22.91
C ILE A 405 -11.12 -20.37 21.84
N ASN A 406 -12.44 -20.34 21.90
CA ASN A 406 -13.27 -19.62 20.94
C ASN A 406 -13.08 -18.10 21.06
N GLU A 407 -13.07 -17.57 22.27
CA GLU A 407 -12.82 -16.15 22.54
C GLU A 407 -11.42 -15.73 22.07
N TYR A 408 -10.39 -16.52 22.34
CA TYR A 408 -9.04 -16.22 21.85
C TYR A 408 -8.96 -16.20 20.33
N LYS A 409 -9.64 -17.14 19.66
CA LYS A 409 -9.75 -17.17 18.21
C LYS A 409 -10.46 -15.92 17.66
N ASP A 410 -11.54 -15.50 18.29
CA ASP A 410 -12.29 -14.31 17.84
C ASP A 410 -11.50 -13.01 18.11
N PHE A 411 -10.72 -13.00 19.20
CA PHE A 411 -9.92 -11.85 19.59
C PHE A 411 -8.69 -11.67 18.72
N TYR A 412 -7.91 -12.74 18.56
CA TYR A 412 -6.59 -12.68 17.91
C TYR A 412 -6.53 -13.40 16.55
N GLY A 413 -7.61 -14.08 16.17
CA GLY A 413 -7.69 -14.84 14.91
C GLY A 413 -6.92 -16.17 14.91
N VAL A 414 -6.35 -16.59 16.03
CA VAL A 414 -5.55 -17.81 16.13
C VAL A 414 -6.47 -19.04 16.05
N ASP A 415 -6.12 -19.99 15.16
CA ASP A 415 -6.90 -21.22 15.00
C ASP A 415 -6.96 -22.03 16.30
N SER A 416 -8.13 -22.61 16.59
CA SER A 416 -8.40 -23.31 17.84
C SER A 416 -7.43 -24.46 18.12
N LYS A 417 -7.01 -25.22 17.09
CA LYS A 417 -6.03 -26.31 17.25
C LYS A 417 -4.64 -25.78 17.55
N THR A 418 -4.25 -24.69 16.88
CA THR A 418 -2.98 -23.99 17.11
C THR A 418 -2.93 -23.45 18.53
N PHE A 419 -4.02 -22.82 19.00
CA PHE A 419 -4.12 -22.32 20.35
C PHE A 419 -4.00 -23.44 21.39
N ALA A 420 -4.79 -24.50 21.24
CA ALA A 420 -4.77 -25.62 22.15
C ALA A 420 -3.41 -26.34 22.25
N ALA A 421 -2.66 -26.38 21.14
CA ALA A 421 -1.37 -27.04 21.09
C ALA A 421 -0.22 -26.19 21.64
N ASN A 422 -0.24 -24.87 21.46
CA ASN A 422 0.93 -24.04 21.70
C ASN A 422 0.75 -22.93 22.75
N TYR A 423 -0.48 -22.60 23.12
CA TYR A 423 -0.75 -21.43 23.97
C TYR A 423 -1.47 -21.81 25.28
N LEU A 424 -2.25 -22.89 25.26
CA LEU A 424 -3.06 -23.27 26.40
C LEU A 424 -2.23 -23.60 27.66
N SER A 425 -1.02 -24.13 27.45
CA SER A 425 -0.09 -24.44 28.54
C SER A 425 0.34 -23.23 29.37
N TYR A 426 0.24 -22.02 28.83
CA TYR A 426 0.57 -20.80 29.58
C TYR A 426 -0.40 -20.51 30.74
N ILE A 427 -1.57 -21.16 30.73
CA ILE A 427 -2.62 -20.94 31.73
C ILE A 427 -3.05 -22.22 32.45
N ASP A 428 -2.32 -23.33 32.28
CA ASP A 428 -2.67 -24.62 32.90
C ASP A 428 -2.76 -24.52 34.44
N GLU A 429 -2.01 -23.63 35.05
CA GLU A 429 -2.05 -23.38 36.51
C GLU A 429 -3.41 -22.88 37.02
N TYR A 430 -4.23 -22.29 36.15
CA TYR A 430 -5.56 -21.76 36.48
C TYR A 430 -6.68 -22.76 36.15
N ASN A 431 -6.35 -23.96 35.68
CA ASN A 431 -7.34 -24.97 35.29
C ASN A 431 -7.87 -25.73 36.50
N CYS A 432 -9.17 -25.62 36.74
CA CYS A 432 -9.87 -26.39 37.74
C CYS A 432 -10.99 -27.20 37.05
N SER A 433 -10.75 -28.48 36.79
CA SER A 433 -11.73 -29.40 36.17
C SER A 433 -12.32 -28.91 34.84
N GLY A 434 -11.50 -28.28 33.98
CA GLY A 434 -11.91 -27.78 32.67
C GLY A 434 -12.47 -26.36 32.66
N ILE A 435 -12.48 -25.71 33.81
CA ILE A 435 -12.78 -24.29 33.97
C ILE A 435 -11.47 -23.58 34.34
N TYR A 436 -11.14 -22.55 33.63
CA TYR A 436 -10.01 -21.66 33.93
C TYR A 436 -10.53 -20.54 34.84
N ASP A 437 -10.03 -20.50 36.06
CA ASP A 437 -10.47 -19.57 37.10
C ASP A 437 -9.28 -18.90 37.77
N ILE A 438 -9.11 -17.62 37.49
CA ILE A 438 -8.19 -16.75 38.24
C ILE A 438 -8.96 -16.30 39.50
N LYS A 439 -8.67 -16.94 40.62
CA LYS A 439 -9.19 -16.50 41.91
C LYS A 439 -8.59 -15.13 42.24
N PHE A 440 -9.38 -14.09 42.03
CA PHE A 440 -9.01 -12.76 42.48
C PHE A 440 -9.11 -12.70 43.99
N GLU A 441 -8.00 -12.43 44.66
CA GLU A 441 -7.98 -12.19 46.11
C GLU A 441 -8.85 -10.98 46.44
N GLU A 442 -9.31 -10.96 47.72
CA GLU A 442 -10.23 -9.95 48.21
C GLU A 442 -9.79 -8.51 47.91
N TYR A 443 -10.77 -7.68 47.76
CA TYR A 443 -10.76 -6.26 47.46
C TYR A 443 -9.61 -5.46 48.10
N ASP A 444 -8.83 -4.79 47.31
CA ASP A 444 -8.06 -3.64 47.73
C ASP A 444 -8.92 -2.37 47.44
N ASP A 445 -9.46 -1.76 48.49
CA ASP A 445 -10.26 -0.54 48.37
C ASP A 445 -9.49 0.62 47.69
N SER A 446 -8.15 0.63 47.80
CA SER A 446 -7.30 1.62 47.13
C SER A 446 -7.35 1.49 45.63
N ILE A 447 -7.31 0.28 45.10
CA ILE A 447 -7.42 0.02 43.65
C ILE A 447 -8.81 0.37 43.14
N PHE A 448 -9.86 0.09 43.95
CA PHE A 448 -11.23 0.47 43.58
C PHE A 448 -11.38 1.99 43.45
N LEU A 449 -10.84 2.75 44.40
CA LEU A 449 -10.86 4.20 44.37
C LEU A 449 -10.09 4.75 43.17
N GLU A 450 -8.91 4.22 42.90
CA GLU A 450 -8.11 4.61 41.75
C GLU A 450 -8.80 4.30 40.42
N LEU A 451 -9.41 3.11 40.28
CA LEU A 451 -10.21 2.76 39.09
C LEU A 451 -11.40 3.71 38.93
N LYS A 452 -12.04 4.10 40.03
CA LYS A 452 -13.15 5.06 40.01
C LYS A 452 -12.70 6.44 39.48
N ASP A 453 -11.49 6.88 39.86
CA ASP A 453 -10.94 8.15 39.41
C ASP A 453 -10.45 8.10 37.95
N ILE A 454 -9.91 6.95 37.52
CA ILE A 454 -9.48 6.73 36.13
C ILE A 454 -10.67 6.63 35.17
N LEU A 455 -11.75 5.95 35.59
CA LEU A 455 -12.90 5.59 34.75
C LEU A 455 -13.98 6.67 34.78
N SER A 456 -13.74 7.76 34.05
CA SER A 456 -14.70 8.88 33.89
C SER A 456 -15.38 8.91 32.53
N GLU A 457 -14.76 8.31 31.49
CA GLU A 457 -15.28 8.27 30.12
C GLU A 457 -16.13 7.01 29.87
N GLU A 458 -16.81 6.94 28.75
CA GLU A 458 -17.69 5.81 28.41
C GLU A 458 -16.97 4.60 27.86
N LEU A 459 -15.74 4.80 27.32
CA LEU A 459 -14.93 3.74 26.72
C LEU A 459 -13.45 4.01 26.92
N TYR A 460 -12.69 2.94 27.18
CA TYR A 460 -11.24 2.90 27.29
C TYR A 460 -10.69 1.68 26.57
N ALA A 461 -9.48 1.75 26.05
CA ALA A 461 -8.71 0.55 25.75
C ALA A 461 -8.23 -0.10 27.06
N VAL A 462 -8.31 -1.42 27.15
CA VAL A 462 -7.87 -2.18 28.36
C VAL A 462 -6.43 -1.80 28.72
N GLN A 463 -5.55 -1.74 27.73
CA GLN A 463 -4.13 -1.44 27.93
C GLN A 463 -3.92 -0.03 28.53
N GLU A 464 -4.70 0.95 28.12
CA GLU A 464 -4.62 2.31 28.67
C GLU A 464 -4.91 2.33 30.19
N VAL A 465 -5.93 1.60 30.61
CA VAL A 465 -6.30 1.52 32.03
C VAL A 465 -5.24 0.80 32.84
N LYS A 466 -4.70 -0.30 32.31
CA LYS A 466 -3.57 -1.02 32.92
C LYS A 466 -2.34 -0.15 33.11
N GLU A 467 -1.98 0.64 32.10
CA GLU A 467 -0.84 1.55 32.19
C GLU A 467 -1.04 2.63 33.25
N LYS A 468 -2.26 3.16 33.37
CA LYS A 468 -2.59 4.16 34.39
C LYS A 468 -2.51 3.57 35.80
N ILE A 469 -3.13 2.39 36.03
CA ILE A 469 -3.05 1.68 37.31
C ILE A 469 -1.58 1.36 37.65
N GLY A 470 -0.82 0.83 36.71
CA GLY A 470 0.57 0.46 36.92
C GLY A 470 1.51 1.62 37.23
N LYS A 471 1.13 2.86 36.93
CA LYS A 471 1.89 4.06 37.35
C LYS A 471 1.67 4.37 38.82
N THR A 472 0.43 4.24 39.31
CA THR A 472 0.06 4.54 40.69
C THR A 472 0.41 3.37 41.63
N PHE A 473 0.29 2.14 41.15
CA PHE A 473 0.60 0.92 41.92
C PHE A 473 1.67 0.06 41.21
N PRO A 474 2.96 0.35 41.36
CA PRO A 474 4.04 -0.37 40.66
C PRO A 474 4.12 -1.86 40.98
N ASN A 475 3.68 -2.26 42.17
CA ASN A 475 3.66 -3.65 42.62
C ASN A 475 2.35 -4.38 42.30
N TYR A 476 1.36 -3.68 41.73
CA TYR A 476 0.13 -4.31 41.28
C TYR A 476 0.48 -5.22 40.10
N LYS A 477 0.08 -6.49 40.20
CA LYS A 477 0.24 -7.44 39.09
C LYS A 477 -0.57 -6.91 37.91
N LYS A 478 0.09 -6.19 37.01
CA LYS A 478 -0.49 -5.54 35.82
C LYS A 478 -1.28 -6.50 34.93
N GLU A 479 -1.15 -7.80 35.21
CA GLU A 479 -1.74 -8.90 34.49
C GLU A 479 -3.25 -8.94 34.64
N PHE A 480 -3.81 -8.40 35.72
CA PHE A 480 -5.20 -8.67 36.08
C PHE A 480 -6.00 -7.39 36.37
N LEU A 481 -6.75 -6.93 35.38
CA LEU A 481 -7.89 -6.05 35.64
C LEU A 481 -9.06 -6.88 36.20
N ASN A 482 -9.42 -6.61 37.44
CA ASN A 482 -10.49 -7.34 38.10
C ASN A 482 -11.87 -7.00 37.50
N PRO A 483 -12.55 -7.92 36.79
CA PRO A 483 -13.83 -7.65 36.15
C PRO A 483 -14.96 -7.40 37.15
N ILE A 484 -14.85 -7.89 38.39
CA ILE A 484 -15.82 -7.65 39.46
C ILE A 484 -15.79 -6.18 39.87
N LEU A 485 -14.60 -5.59 40.00
CA LEU A 485 -14.43 -4.16 40.29
C LEU A 485 -14.99 -3.30 39.18
N LEU A 486 -14.69 -3.64 37.93
CA LEU A 486 -15.22 -2.93 36.76
C LEU A 486 -16.74 -2.97 36.72
N LYS A 487 -17.35 -4.15 36.99
CA LYS A 487 -18.81 -4.30 37.05
C LYS A 487 -19.45 -3.43 38.15
N LYS A 488 -18.81 -3.34 39.34
CA LYS A 488 -19.29 -2.47 40.42
C LYS A 488 -19.21 -0.99 40.07
N LEU A 489 -18.23 -0.59 39.23
CA LEU A 489 -18.11 0.77 38.70
C LEU A 489 -19.03 1.02 37.49
N GLY A 490 -19.85 0.05 37.09
CA GLY A 490 -20.77 0.19 35.97
C GLY A 490 -20.13 -0.02 34.60
N TYR A 491 -19.00 -0.74 34.54
CA TYR A 491 -18.28 -1.07 33.31
C TYR A 491 -18.25 -2.56 33.04
N LYS A 492 -18.03 -2.92 31.80
CA LYS A 492 -17.74 -4.29 31.38
C LYS A 492 -16.67 -4.31 30.31
N ILE A 493 -16.07 -5.48 30.13
CA ILE A 493 -15.05 -5.69 29.10
C ILE A 493 -15.71 -6.23 27.84
N SER A 494 -15.34 -5.67 26.69
CA SER A 494 -15.85 -6.07 25.38
C SER A 494 -14.76 -5.85 24.34
N GLY A 495 -14.22 -6.92 23.77
CA GLY A 495 -13.33 -6.88 22.62
C GLY A 495 -12.04 -6.06 22.79
N GLY A 496 -11.37 -6.15 23.96
CA GLY A 496 -10.16 -5.35 24.28
C GLY A 496 -10.45 -3.95 24.81
N TYR A 497 -11.72 -3.65 25.07
CA TYR A 497 -12.17 -2.37 25.59
C TYR A 497 -12.90 -2.52 26.91
N ILE A 498 -12.82 -1.51 27.75
CA ILE A 498 -13.65 -1.31 28.92
C ILE A 498 -14.73 -0.31 28.52
N VAL A 499 -15.98 -0.72 28.54
CA VAL A 499 -17.13 0.08 28.11
C VAL A 499 -18.19 0.12 29.21
N LYS A 500 -18.91 1.25 29.34
CA LYS A 500 -20.02 1.35 30.26
C LYS A 500 -21.05 0.24 30.01
N SER A 501 -21.58 -0.35 31.08
CA SER A 501 -22.50 -1.51 31.05
C SER A 501 -23.82 -1.25 30.31
N GLN A 502 -24.16 0.01 30.08
CA GLN A 502 -25.33 0.41 29.28
C GLN A 502 -25.22 0.05 27.80
N TYR A 503 -24.00 -0.12 27.26
CA TYR A 503 -23.78 -0.56 25.87
C TYR A 503 -23.65 -2.07 25.82
N ASP A 504 -24.23 -2.72 24.81
CA ASP A 504 -24.15 -4.18 24.66
C ASP A 504 -22.71 -4.65 24.39
N SER A 505 -21.93 -3.83 23.69
CA SER A 505 -20.54 -4.09 23.33
C SER A 505 -19.81 -2.79 23.01
N ALA A 506 -18.48 -2.85 22.87
CA ALA A 506 -17.71 -1.73 22.35
C ALA A 506 -18.14 -1.34 20.91
N SER A 507 -18.54 -2.34 20.10
CA SER A 507 -19.11 -2.09 18.76
C SER A 507 -20.43 -1.31 18.83
N SER A 508 -21.30 -1.65 19.77
CA SER A 508 -22.56 -0.92 20.02
C SER A 508 -22.31 0.52 20.51
N TYR A 509 -21.29 0.71 21.36
CA TYR A 509 -20.88 2.06 21.75
C TYR A 509 -20.46 2.91 20.53
N PHE A 510 -19.57 2.41 19.68
CA PHE A 510 -19.13 3.17 18.50
C PHE A 510 -20.27 3.42 17.51
N TYR A 511 -21.17 2.46 17.35
CA TYR A 511 -22.38 2.67 16.55
C TYR A 511 -23.20 3.84 17.08
N GLN A 512 -23.57 3.83 18.36
CA GLN A 512 -24.33 4.90 18.98
C GLN A 512 -23.59 6.24 19.00
N PHE A 513 -22.28 6.22 19.23
CA PHE A 513 -21.42 7.38 19.20
C PHE A 513 -21.45 8.07 17.83
N LEU A 514 -21.33 7.31 16.74
CA LEU A 514 -21.37 7.83 15.38
C LEU A 514 -22.79 8.22 14.93
N GLN A 515 -23.84 7.67 15.55
CA GLN A 515 -25.24 8.01 15.26
C GLN A 515 -25.78 9.17 16.09
N LYS A 516 -25.02 9.66 17.08
CA LYS A 516 -25.48 10.69 18.02
C LYS A 516 -25.84 12.01 17.32
N ASN A 517 -25.09 12.38 16.28
CA ASN A 517 -25.30 13.62 15.54
C ASN A 517 -25.69 13.31 14.09
N GLU A 518 -26.55 14.13 13.48
CA GLU A 518 -26.91 13.98 12.06
C GLU A 518 -25.71 14.14 11.10
N ILE A 519 -24.72 14.92 11.55
CA ILE A 519 -23.46 15.12 10.83
C ILE A 519 -22.32 14.80 11.78
N VAL A 520 -21.44 13.92 11.35
CA VAL A 520 -20.22 13.54 12.06
C VAL A 520 -19.01 14.11 11.33
N LYS A 521 -18.18 14.85 12.04
CA LYS A 521 -16.90 15.36 11.53
C LYS A 521 -15.78 14.66 12.29
N LEU A 522 -14.91 13.95 11.60
CA LEU A 522 -13.79 13.26 12.27
C LEU A 522 -12.82 14.24 12.94
N ASP A 523 -12.75 15.47 12.46
CA ASP A 523 -11.89 16.49 13.05
C ASP A 523 -12.35 16.90 14.46
N ASP A 524 -13.65 16.77 14.76
CA ASP A 524 -14.24 17.06 16.07
C ASP A 524 -14.06 15.88 17.05
N ILE A 525 -13.62 14.70 16.57
CA ILE A 525 -13.40 13.51 17.38
C ILE A 525 -11.97 13.49 17.87
N SER A 526 -11.79 13.19 19.17
CA SER A 526 -10.47 13.12 19.78
C SER A 526 -9.54 12.13 19.07
N SER A 527 -8.24 12.45 19.00
CA SER A 527 -7.23 11.56 18.43
C SER A 527 -7.18 10.22 19.15
N LYS A 528 -7.49 10.18 20.45
CA LYS A 528 -7.61 8.99 21.27
C LYS A 528 -8.65 8.02 20.68
N ILE A 529 -9.87 8.46 20.41
CA ILE A 529 -10.93 7.62 19.85
C ILE A 529 -10.59 7.21 18.41
N LYS A 530 -10.09 8.12 17.60
CA LYS A 530 -9.71 7.84 16.20
C LYS A 530 -8.61 6.80 16.08
N SER A 531 -7.72 6.70 17.07
CA SER A 531 -6.63 5.71 17.07
C SER A 531 -7.09 4.30 17.48
N LEU A 532 -8.34 4.11 17.90
CA LEU A 532 -8.83 2.81 18.34
C LEU A 532 -9.20 1.93 17.12
N PRO A 533 -8.68 0.69 17.05
CA PRO A 533 -8.93 -0.23 15.93
C PRO A 533 -10.40 -0.41 15.59
N MET A 534 -11.22 -0.56 16.60
CA MET A 534 -12.65 -0.78 16.43
C MET A 534 -13.39 0.45 15.87
N PHE A 535 -12.89 1.65 16.11
CA PHE A 535 -13.46 2.87 15.55
C PHE A 535 -13.37 2.86 14.01
N THR A 536 -12.19 2.59 13.47
CA THR A 536 -11.96 2.50 12.03
C THR A 536 -12.82 1.40 11.39
N SER A 537 -12.87 0.21 12.00
CA SER A 537 -13.70 -0.88 11.49
C SER A 537 -15.19 -0.59 11.52
N GLN A 538 -15.68 0.17 12.51
CA GLN A 538 -17.08 0.60 12.56
C GLN A 538 -17.41 1.63 11.48
N ILE A 539 -16.54 2.61 11.24
CA ILE A 539 -16.74 3.54 10.12
C ILE A 539 -16.84 2.78 8.80
N TYR A 540 -15.90 1.86 8.56
CA TYR A 540 -15.93 1.02 7.35
C TYR A 540 -17.25 0.27 7.21
N ARG A 541 -17.69 -0.41 8.26
CA ARG A 541 -18.95 -1.17 8.26
C ARG A 541 -20.17 -0.28 8.04
N LEU A 542 -20.23 0.87 8.73
CA LEU A 542 -21.37 1.78 8.63
C LEU A 542 -21.47 2.44 7.25
N LYS A 543 -20.36 2.73 6.60
CA LYS A 543 -20.33 3.19 5.20
C LYS A 543 -20.90 2.11 4.26
N TYR A 544 -20.42 0.88 4.40
CA TYR A 544 -20.83 -0.24 3.56
C TYR A 544 -22.35 -0.51 3.61
N VAL A 545 -22.99 -0.35 4.76
CA VAL A 545 -24.44 -0.53 4.91
C VAL A 545 -25.25 0.78 4.79
N TYR A 546 -24.63 1.85 4.31
CA TYR A 546 -25.22 3.18 4.17
C TYR A 546 -25.83 3.77 5.47
N GLU A 547 -25.30 3.41 6.63
CA GLU A 547 -25.70 4.06 7.90
C GLU A 547 -25.06 5.43 8.05
N ILE A 548 -23.88 5.61 7.49
CA ILE A 548 -23.20 6.90 7.32
C ILE A 548 -22.70 7.04 5.89
N ILE A 549 -22.78 8.23 5.33
CA ILE A 549 -22.32 8.51 3.96
C ILE A 549 -21.36 9.69 4.02
N GLU A 550 -20.18 9.54 3.47
CA GLU A 550 -19.18 10.58 3.44
C GLU A 550 -19.53 11.60 2.34
N PHE A 551 -19.79 12.85 2.71
CA PHE A 551 -20.15 13.92 1.77
C PHE A 551 -19.03 14.94 1.53
N SER A 552 -17.96 14.86 2.32
CA SER A 552 -16.73 15.63 2.18
C SER A 552 -15.64 14.89 2.93
N PRO A 553 -14.36 15.06 2.65
CA PRO A 553 -13.29 14.37 3.37
C PRO A 553 -13.48 14.46 4.89
N ASN A 554 -13.53 13.31 5.56
CA ASN A 554 -13.72 13.17 7.00
C ASN A 554 -15.04 13.73 7.55
N LYS A 555 -16.06 13.97 6.69
CA LYS A 555 -17.40 14.44 7.11
C LYS A 555 -18.48 13.51 6.60
N PHE A 556 -19.27 13.01 7.52
CA PHE A 556 -20.32 12.04 7.24
C PHE A 556 -21.68 12.60 7.59
N VAL A 557 -22.68 12.27 6.78
CA VAL A 557 -24.09 12.46 7.10
C VAL A 557 -24.66 11.11 7.54
N ASN A 558 -25.39 11.12 8.65
CA ASN A 558 -26.11 9.95 9.11
C ASN A 558 -27.33 9.67 8.24
N PHE A 559 -27.58 8.40 7.95
CA PHE A 559 -28.73 7.99 7.16
C PHE A 559 -30.07 8.44 7.76
N SER A 560 -30.15 8.56 9.08
CA SER A 560 -31.32 9.10 9.79
C SER A 560 -31.74 10.49 9.29
N LYS A 561 -30.79 11.32 8.85
CA LYS A 561 -31.06 12.63 8.23
C LYS A 561 -31.66 12.47 6.84
N LEU A 562 -31.09 11.61 6.01
CA LEU A 562 -31.63 11.32 4.66
C LEU A 562 -33.02 10.72 4.74
N LYS A 563 -33.27 9.82 5.71
CA LYS A 563 -34.57 9.24 5.97
C LYS A 563 -35.65 10.28 6.30
N LYS A 564 -35.29 11.36 7.00
CA LYS A 564 -36.21 12.50 7.26
C LYS A 564 -36.59 13.25 5.99
N LEU A 565 -35.76 13.16 4.94
CA LEU A 565 -36.04 13.72 3.62
C LEU A 565 -36.78 12.73 2.70
N GLY A 566 -37.21 11.59 3.22
CA GLY A 566 -37.92 10.56 2.47
C GLY A 566 -37.01 9.59 1.70
N ILE A 567 -35.68 9.69 1.82
CA ILE A 567 -34.73 8.84 1.12
C ILE A 567 -34.61 7.49 1.87
N THR A 568 -34.67 6.42 1.12
CA THR A 568 -34.47 5.05 1.61
C THR A 568 -33.10 4.51 1.21
N LYS A 569 -32.66 3.41 1.81
CA LYS A 569 -31.42 2.74 1.38
C LYS A 569 -31.57 2.08 0.01
N GLU A 570 -32.77 1.72 -0.34
CA GLU A 570 -33.16 1.20 -1.65
C GLU A 570 -32.95 2.27 -2.74
N ASP A 571 -33.26 3.53 -2.47
CA ASP A 571 -33.02 4.65 -3.41
C ASP A 571 -31.51 4.85 -3.65
N LEU A 572 -30.68 4.70 -2.61
CA LEU A 572 -29.22 4.78 -2.77
C LEU A 572 -28.66 3.62 -3.62
N LYS A 573 -29.22 2.42 -3.47
CA LYS A 573 -28.86 1.25 -4.29
C LYS A 573 -29.39 1.39 -5.71
N GLN A 574 -30.58 1.98 -5.87
CA GLN A 574 -31.16 2.25 -7.18
C GLN A 574 -30.31 3.26 -7.94
N TYR A 575 -29.85 4.33 -7.27
CA TYR A 575 -28.90 5.26 -7.85
C TYR A 575 -27.67 4.56 -8.44
N CYS A 576 -27.09 3.60 -7.70
CA CYS A 576 -25.96 2.81 -8.22
C CYS A 576 -26.36 1.99 -9.46
N SER A 577 -27.58 1.45 -9.49
CA SER A 577 -28.08 0.66 -10.63
C SER A 577 -28.31 1.52 -11.86
N ASP A 578 -28.89 2.68 -11.69
CA ASP A 578 -29.18 3.62 -12.77
C ASP A 578 -27.89 4.19 -13.39
N VAL A 579 -26.89 4.48 -12.54
CA VAL A 579 -25.55 4.86 -13.02
C VAL A 579 -24.93 3.76 -13.86
N LEU A 580 -25.00 2.51 -13.40
CA LEU A 580 -24.43 1.37 -14.12
C LEU A 580 -25.17 1.06 -15.41
N GLU A 581 -26.48 1.26 -15.45
CA GLU A 581 -27.29 1.13 -16.67
C GLU A 581 -26.93 2.22 -17.68
N PHE A 582 -26.78 3.46 -17.23
CA PHE A 582 -26.40 4.59 -18.07
C PHE A 582 -25.01 4.43 -18.70
N ILE A 583 -24.03 3.98 -17.91
CA ILE A 583 -22.64 3.85 -18.39
C ILE A 583 -22.44 2.58 -19.21
N GLY A 584 -23.11 1.49 -18.84
CA GLY A 584 -22.86 0.14 -19.36
C GLY A 584 -21.68 -0.54 -18.67
N LYS A 585 -21.39 -1.78 -19.05
CA LYS A 585 -20.32 -2.59 -18.49
C LYS A 585 -18.94 -2.17 -19.01
N ASP A 586 -17.92 -2.41 -18.20
CA ASP A 586 -16.51 -2.26 -18.56
C ASP A 586 -16.11 -0.84 -18.97
N LYS A 587 -16.65 0.15 -18.27
CA LYS A 587 -16.37 1.57 -18.50
C LYS A 587 -15.79 2.27 -17.27
N TYR A 588 -14.86 3.18 -17.54
CA TYR A 588 -14.34 4.11 -16.53
C TYR A 588 -15.21 5.33 -16.44
N PHE A 589 -15.42 5.79 -15.23
CA PHE A 589 -16.22 6.98 -14.98
C PHE A 589 -15.88 7.67 -13.67
N THR A 590 -16.28 8.92 -13.57
CA THR A 590 -16.34 9.72 -12.35
C THR A 590 -17.71 10.34 -12.25
N THR A 591 -18.15 10.79 -11.09
CA THR A 591 -19.40 11.55 -10.92
C THR A 591 -19.44 12.79 -11.80
N PHE A 592 -18.30 13.45 -11.98
CA PHE A 592 -18.17 14.56 -12.91
C PHE A 592 -18.43 14.15 -14.36
N SER A 593 -17.88 13.03 -14.82
CA SER A 593 -18.10 12.54 -16.19
C SER A 593 -19.56 12.11 -16.44
N LEU A 594 -20.24 11.57 -15.42
CA LEU A 594 -21.67 11.24 -15.47
C LEU A 594 -22.51 12.48 -15.78
N LYS A 595 -22.36 13.53 -14.98
CA LYS A 595 -23.09 14.77 -15.15
C LYS A 595 -22.78 15.45 -16.48
N LYS A 596 -21.51 15.43 -16.90
CA LYS A 596 -21.08 15.99 -18.19
C LYS A 596 -21.72 15.26 -19.39
N ASN A 597 -21.97 13.95 -19.26
CA ASN A 597 -22.60 13.12 -20.29
C ASN A 597 -24.13 13.11 -20.18
N GLY A 598 -24.72 13.96 -19.34
CA GLY A 598 -26.17 14.14 -19.25
C GLY A 598 -26.86 13.17 -18.30
N PHE A 599 -26.14 12.45 -17.45
CA PHE A 599 -26.76 11.68 -16.38
C PHE A 599 -27.40 12.62 -15.35
N TYR A 600 -28.66 12.38 -15.06
CA TYR A 600 -29.42 13.06 -14.03
C TYR A 600 -30.25 12.05 -13.24
N HIS A 601 -30.32 12.23 -11.94
CA HIS A 601 -31.12 11.40 -11.04
C HIS A 601 -31.78 12.28 -9.95
N GLU A 602 -32.94 11.88 -9.47
CA GLU A 602 -33.69 12.63 -8.43
C GLU A 602 -32.84 12.90 -7.16
N LEU A 603 -31.94 11.99 -6.81
CA LEU A 603 -31.01 12.21 -5.69
C LEU A 603 -30.04 13.38 -5.90
N ASP A 604 -29.83 13.84 -7.14
CA ASP A 604 -28.99 15.02 -7.40
C ASP A 604 -29.63 16.31 -6.86
N GLU A 605 -30.95 16.32 -6.62
CA GLU A 605 -31.67 17.42 -5.99
C GLU A 605 -31.37 17.64 -4.50
N LEU A 606 -30.71 16.64 -3.84
CA LEU A 606 -30.26 16.79 -2.47
C LEU A 606 -29.18 17.88 -2.29
N GLY A 607 -28.58 18.35 -3.39
CA GLY A 607 -27.64 19.45 -3.40
C GLY A 607 -26.28 19.16 -2.80
N PHE A 608 -25.91 17.88 -2.64
CA PHE A 608 -24.56 17.48 -2.28
C PHE A 608 -23.62 17.62 -3.48
N ASP A 609 -22.33 17.72 -3.20
CA ASP A 609 -21.29 17.73 -4.21
C ASP A 609 -20.99 16.32 -4.76
N ASP A 610 -20.12 16.23 -5.75
CA ASP A 610 -19.74 14.99 -6.39
C ASP A 610 -19.10 13.97 -5.42
N TYR A 611 -18.56 14.43 -4.30
CA TYR A 611 -17.96 13.57 -3.31
C TYR A 611 -18.98 12.66 -2.62
N PHE A 612 -20.16 13.17 -2.31
CA PHE A 612 -21.27 12.40 -1.72
C PHE A 612 -21.70 11.26 -2.64
N TYR A 613 -21.95 11.58 -3.92
CA TYR A 613 -22.38 10.57 -4.89
C TYR A 613 -21.28 9.54 -5.19
N THR A 614 -20.04 9.97 -5.26
CA THR A 614 -18.88 9.07 -5.34
C THR A 614 -18.85 8.12 -4.15
N SER A 615 -19.12 8.61 -2.94
CA SER A 615 -19.13 7.79 -1.72
C SER A 615 -20.24 6.74 -1.72
N ILE A 616 -21.39 7.03 -2.31
CA ILE A 616 -22.46 6.02 -2.49
C ILE A 616 -22.01 4.93 -3.48
N LEU A 617 -21.50 5.33 -4.63
CA LEU A 617 -21.11 4.42 -5.71
C LEU A 617 -20.01 3.45 -5.30
N ILE A 618 -18.97 3.92 -4.60
CA ILE A 618 -17.85 3.06 -4.18
C ILE A 618 -18.21 2.04 -3.10
N GLU A 619 -19.33 2.20 -2.41
CA GLU A 619 -19.79 1.19 -1.45
C GLU A 619 -20.55 0.04 -2.13
N ASP A 620 -20.92 0.16 -3.40
CA ASP A 620 -21.41 -0.97 -4.21
C ASP A 620 -20.25 -1.84 -4.73
N LYS A 621 -19.52 -2.40 -3.79
CA LYS A 621 -18.27 -3.17 -4.03
C LYS A 621 -18.48 -4.47 -4.83
N ASN A 622 -19.73 -4.86 -5.09
CA ASN A 622 -20.04 -6.02 -5.91
C ASN A 622 -20.07 -5.72 -7.41
N ARG A 623 -20.33 -4.46 -7.77
CA ARG A 623 -20.53 -4.03 -9.17
C ARG A 623 -19.58 -2.94 -9.61
N ILE A 624 -19.08 -2.13 -8.66
CA ILE A 624 -18.20 -0.99 -8.92
C ILE A 624 -16.87 -1.22 -8.21
N SER A 625 -15.82 -1.09 -8.95
CA SER A 625 -14.46 -0.98 -8.43
C SER A 625 -13.96 0.44 -8.61
N TYR A 626 -12.99 0.87 -7.81
CA TYR A 626 -12.43 2.20 -7.93
C TYR A 626 -10.94 2.23 -7.66
N ARG A 627 -10.30 3.26 -8.17
CA ARG A 627 -8.91 3.60 -7.87
C ARG A 627 -8.81 5.06 -7.50
N ARG A 628 -7.97 5.35 -6.50
CA ARG A 628 -7.68 6.72 -6.09
C ARG A 628 -6.71 7.36 -7.09
N ILE A 629 -7.04 8.54 -7.59
CA ILE A 629 -6.20 9.34 -8.48
C ILE A 629 -6.08 10.74 -7.87
N GLY A 630 -5.01 10.98 -7.11
CA GLY A 630 -4.87 12.20 -6.33
C GLY A 630 -6.00 12.35 -5.29
N LYS A 631 -6.79 13.41 -5.38
CA LYS A 631 -7.95 13.65 -4.51
C LYS A 631 -9.24 12.99 -5.03
N ASN A 632 -9.26 12.50 -6.26
CA ASN A 632 -10.45 11.95 -6.92
C ASN A 632 -10.42 10.42 -6.94
N LYS A 633 -11.58 9.80 -7.13
CA LYS A 633 -11.72 8.35 -7.30
C LYS A 633 -12.24 8.07 -8.72
N LEU A 634 -11.44 7.35 -9.50
CA LEU A 634 -11.86 6.83 -10.79
C LEU A 634 -12.55 5.50 -10.55
N MET A 635 -13.80 5.40 -10.98
CA MET A 635 -14.63 4.21 -10.83
C MET A 635 -14.65 3.39 -12.12
N TYR A 636 -14.90 2.10 -11.99
CA TYR A 636 -15.01 1.16 -13.10
C TYR A 636 -16.25 0.28 -12.91
N SER A 637 -17.07 0.17 -13.97
CA SER A 637 -18.36 -0.52 -13.94
C SER A 637 -18.26 -2.04 -14.11
N ASN A 638 -17.23 -2.65 -13.56
CA ASN A 638 -17.08 -4.11 -13.46
C ASN A 638 -16.09 -4.45 -12.34
N LYS A 639 -16.37 -5.53 -11.62
CA LYS A 639 -15.52 -6.01 -10.53
C LYS A 639 -14.22 -6.67 -11.02
N GLU A 640 -14.24 -7.28 -12.20
CA GLU A 640 -13.16 -8.17 -12.65
C GLU A 640 -11.92 -7.44 -13.20
N GLN A 641 -11.94 -6.13 -13.37
CA GLN A 641 -10.90 -5.43 -14.12
C GLN A 641 -10.08 -4.33 -13.40
N ILE A 642 -10.08 -4.22 -12.08
CA ILE A 642 -9.04 -3.40 -11.42
C ILE A 642 -7.63 -3.88 -11.84
N LEU A 643 -7.52 -5.13 -12.23
CA LEU A 643 -6.28 -5.84 -12.59
C LEU A 643 -5.69 -5.49 -13.95
N LYS A 644 -6.45 -4.96 -14.91
CA LYS A 644 -6.01 -4.90 -16.32
C LYS A 644 -5.49 -3.56 -16.80
N ILE A 645 -5.42 -2.52 -15.97
CA ILE A 645 -5.25 -1.15 -16.46
C ILE A 645 -3.89 -0.54 -16.20
N PHE A 646 -2.96 -1.31 -15.74
CA PHE A 646 -1.60 -0.72 -15.59
C PHE A 646 -0.49 -1.74 -15.86
#